data_9a8769f933fb0d896df20615692d1f79
#
_entry.id   9a8769f933fb0d896df20615692d1f79
#
_cell.length_a   1.000
_cell.length_b   1.000
_cell.length_c   1.000
_cell.angle_alpha   90.00
_cell.angle_beta   90.00
_cell.angle_gamma   90.00
#
_symmetry.space_group_name_H-M   'P 1'
#
loop_
_entity.id
_entity.type
_entity.pdbx_description
1 polymer ?
#
loop_
_entity_poly.entity_id
_entity_poly.type
_entity_poly.pdbx_seq_one_letter_code
_entity_poly.pdbx_strand_id
1 'polypeptide(L)'
;MKKVLIYAGTTEGRMLAEQLAAEHIPCHVCVATAYGQLVMPKMDGVEVTTGRLDIARMRQLASEMTAENENVFAAVVDSTHPFATEVSGNIRKSLEGLDIPYFRLLRGCSEAKAEESGAKITYFEDNESCAKALQEIEGNILLTTGSKELGVYSGMEGLKERLYVRVLPGLESIEICEKQGIHAKHIIAMQGPFSIDLNEAILRQFSISCLVTKESGKSGGYLEKLQAAGRTGARAFVIRAPKEEGKTFEEVVDALYEQYGKTHALRAEDTVLHQPEIALVGLGMSERTLTQEGAKVVAEADIVFGAKRMIADVPGEKETYPYYLAKDIIPVIRKKEKEGKHAIKAAVLFSGDTGFYSGCTKMQKELEQNGFTKVRIYPGICSISYLAAAVGETWQDAKLLSIHGRKEETWPAEILDAVNYHAKTYLLVSTVEDVQKIGKLLQEAEISCEIVCGRDFGGASEIRTIVPAEAQEITKEGLYTCLIRNDSPKKRELSQSISDDAFIRGKVPMTKEEIRHVSLGKLHLTEDAVFYDIGSGTGSIAVAAAQLSPNIQVYAMERKAAALELMQQNIEKFHLKNVAVVAGEAPDSMQQLPAPTHAFVGGSGGNLKQILEVVWQKNPLARVAINAISLETIAEVTAFLQEHREDVESEVIQMQVSRGKQAGAYHLMQAENPVMIFTLRKLA
;
A
#
# COMPACT_ATOMS: atom_id res chain seq x y z
N MET A 1 14.40 -16.27 -35.63
CA MET A 1 13.71 -17.31 -34.82
C MET A 1 12.22 -17.13 -35.07
N LYS A 2 11.48 -18.19 -35.41
CA LYS A 2 10.04 -18.12 -35.62
C LYS A 2 9.33 -17.74 -34.33
N LYS A 3 8.17 -17.05 -34.39
CA LYS A 3 7.38 -16.61 -33.23
C LYS A 3 6.34 -17.65 -32.84
N VAL A 4 5.82 -17.60 -31.62
CA VAL A 4 4.60 -18.31 -31.19
C VAL A 4 3.42 -17.33 -31.25
N LEU A 5 2.34 -17.67 -31.96
CA LEU A 5 1.11 -16.87 -31.98
C LEU A 5 0.17 -17.34 -30.87
N ILE A 6 -0.15 -16.47 -29.92
CA ILE A 6 -0.97 -16.80 -28.76
C ILE A 6 -2.28 -15.98 -28.79
N TYR A 7 -3.41 -16.64 -28.93
CA TYR A 7 -4.71 -16.01 -28.71
C TYR A 7 -5.04 -16.05 -27.22
N ALA A 8 -4.76 -14.94 -26.53
CA ALA A 8 -4.86 -14.85 -25.08
C ALA A 8 -6.21 -14.25 -24.65
N GLY A 9 -6.89 -14.96 -23.75
CA GLY A 9 -8.12 -14.50 -23.10
C GLY A 9 -8.15 -14.88 -21.62
N THR A 10 -7.04 -15.44 -21.12
CA THR A 10 -6.94 -16.06 -19.80
C THR A 10 -5.59 -15.77 -19.15
N THR A 11 -5.51 -16.01 -17.85
CA THR A 11 -4.25 -15.89 -17.07
C THR A 11 -3.19 -16.88 -17.59
N GLU A 12 -3.61 -18.08 -18.02
CA GLU A 12 -2.72 -19.10 -18.54
C GLU A 12 -2.04 -18.65 -19.84
N GLY A 13 -2.74 -17.90 -20.71
CA GLY A 13 -2.14 -17.33 -21.93
C GLY A 13 -1.08 -16.26 -21.61
N ARG A 14 -1.30 -15.47 -20.55
CA ARG A 14 -0.31 -14.52 -20.06
C ARG A 14 0.92 -15.23 -19.47
N MET A 15 0.70 -16.21 -18.60
CA MET A 15 1.78 -17.02 -18.02
C MET A 15 2.63 -17.70 -19.08
N LEU A 16 1.99 -18.21 -20.16
CA LEU A 16 2.71 -18.81 -21.27
C LEU A 16 3.59 -17.78 -21.98
N ALA A 17 3.07 -16.58 -22.26
CA ALA A 17 3.86 -15.51 -22.87
C ALA A 17 5.04 -15.09 -22.00
N GLU A 18 4.84 -14.97 -20.67
CA GLU A 18 5.89 -14.67 -19.69
C GLU A 18 6.98 -15.75 -19.67
N GLN A 19 6.59 -17.02 -19.70
CA GLN A 19 7.53 -18.14 -19.69
C GLN A 19 8.32 -18.23 -21.00
N LEU A 20 7.67 -18.04 -22.15
CA LEU A 20 8.36 -18.04 -23.44
C LEU A 20 9.35 -16.85 -23.56
N ALA A 21 8.96 -15.68 -23.08
CA ALA A 21 9.85 -14.50 -23.05
C ALA A 21 11.09 -14.73 -22.16
N ALA A 22 10.92 -15.35 -20.99
CA ALA A 22 12.03 -15.69 -20.09
C ALA A 22 13.04 -16.64 -20.76
N GLU A 23 12.57 -17.48 -21.66
CA GLU A 23 13.39 -18.39 -22.45
C GLU A 23 13.84 -17.80 -23.80
N HIS A 24 13.65 -16.49 -24.03
CA HIS A 24 13.98 -15.80 -25.29
C HIS A 24 13.29 -16.38 -26.53
N ILE A 25 12.11 -16.97 -26.38
CA ILE A 25 11.25 -17.42 -27.47
C ILE A 25 10.29 -16.28 -27.80
N PRO A 26 10.40 -15.67 -29.01
CA PRO A 26 9.54 -14.55 -29.36
C PRO A 26 8.09 -14.99 -29.56
N CYS A 27 7.15 -14.17 -29.09
CA CYS A 27 5.73 -14.44 -29.25
C CYS A 27 4.93 -13.19 -29.65
N HIS A 28 3.81 -13.46 -30.33
CA HIS A 28 2.82 -12.48 -30.71
C HIS A 28 1.49 -12.83 -30.01
N VAL A 29 1.04 -11.95 -29.13
CA VAL A 29 -0.14 -12.19 -28.29
C VAL A 29 -1.31 -11.35 -28.78
N CYS A 30 -2.42 -12.01 -29.11
CA CYS A 30 -3.68 -11.37 -29.50
C CYS A 30 -4.63 -11.32 -28.30
N VAL A 31 -5.07 -10.13 -27.89
CA VAL A 31 -6.04 -9.91 -26.81
C VAL A 31 -7.28 -9.19 -27.33
N ALA A 32 -8.46 -9.61 -26.91
CA ALA A 32 -9.73 -9.08 -27.43
C ALA A 32 -10.09 -7.67 -26.90
N THR A 33 -9.49 -7.21 -25.79
CA THR A 33 -9.88 -5.98 -25.10
C THR A 33 -8.66 -5.14 -24.70
N ALA A 34 -8.86 -3.81 -24.57
CA ALA A 34 -7.84 -2.91 -24.04
C ALA A 34 -7.37 -3.30 -22.61
N TYR A 35 -8.27 -3.88 -21.80
CA TYR A 35 -7.91 -4.43 -20.49
C TYR A 35 -6.93 -5.61 -20.60
N GLY A 36 -7.14 -6.50 -21.56
CA GLY A 36 -6.20 -7.60 -21.84
C GLY A 36 -4.79 -7.08 -22.14
N GLN A 37 -4.68 -5.95 -22.83
CA GLN A 37 -3.39 -5.29 -23.09
C GLN A 37 -2.78 -4.70 -21.82
N LEU A 38 -3.57 -4.08 -20.95
CA LEU A 38 -3.09 -3.45 -19.70
C LEU A 38 -2.50 -4.47 -18.72
N VAL A 39 -3.01 -5.69 -18.70
CA VAL A 39 -2.52 -6.75 -17.79
C VAL A 39 -1.34 -7.53 -18.35
N MET A 40 -0.98 -7.32 -19.62
CA MET A 40 0.23 -7.90 -20.22
C MET A 40 1.44 -7.03 -19.86
N PRO A 41 2.44 -7.54 -19.13
CA PRO A 41 3.67 -6.81 -18.86
C PRO A 41 4.42 -6.54 -20.17
N LYS A 42 5.12 -5.40 -20.24
CA LYS A 42 6.03 -5.13 -21.35
C LYS A 42 7.26 -6.03 -21.20
N MET A 43 7.48 -6.90 -22.16
CA MET A 43 8.58 -7.88 -22.17
C MET A 43 9.29 -7.86 -23.52
N ASP A 44 10.59 -8.03 -23.49
CA ASP A 44 11.39 -8.15 -24.72
C ASP A 44 10.99 -9.40 -25.50
N GLY A 45 10.79 -9.29 -26.80
CA GLY A 45 10.38 -10.39 -27.67
C GLY A 45 8.88 -10.69 -27.67
N VAL A 46 8.04 -9.92 -26.95
CA VAL A 46 6.57 -10.07 -26.94
C VAL A 46 5.91 -8.91 -27.64
N GLU A 47 5.21 -9.21 -28.74
CA GLU A 47 4.36 -8.27 -29.46
C GLU A 47 2.90 -8.47 -29.04
N VAL A 48 2.12 -7.39 -28.83
CA VAL A 48 0.72 -7.49 -28.42
C VAL A 48 -0.19 -6.77 -29.40
N THR A 49 -1.18 -7.49 -29.94
CA THR A 49 -2.25 -6.92 -30.76
C THR A 49 -3.57 -6.91 -30.00
N THR A 50 -4.27 -5.78 -30.00
CA THR A 50 -5.53 -5.60 -29.28
C THR A 50 -6.70 -5.45 -30.24
N GLY A 51 -7.80 -6.11 -29.94
CA GLY A 51 -9.06 -6.03 -30.68
C GLY A 51 -9.63 -7.40 -31.04
N ARG A 52 -10.92 -7.42 -31.38
CA ARG A 52 -11.57 -8.63 -31.88
C ARG A 52 -11.14 -8.89 -33.33
N LEU A 53 -10.63 -10.08 -33.61
CA LEU A 53 -10.20 -10.51 -34.93
C LEU A 53 -11.29 -11.41 -35.53
N ASP A 54 -11.65 -11.19 -36.80
CA ASP A 54 -12.44 -12.11 -37.59
C ASP A 54 -11.57 -13.21 -38.23
N ILE A 55 -12.19 -14.20 -38.84
CA ILE A 55 -11.48 -15.33 -39.46
C ILE A 55 -10.48 -14.85 -40.53
N ALA A 56 -10.84 -13.85 -41.33
CA ALA A 56 -10.00 -13.36 -42.42
C ALA A 56 -8.71 -12.70 -41.84
N ARG A 57 -8.87 -11.92 -40.79
CA ARG A 57 -7.75 -11.24 -40.10
C ARG A 57 -6.86 -12.23 -39.35
N MET A 58 -7.46 -13.24 -38.69
CA MET A 58 -6.73 -14.34 -38.04
C MET A 58 -5.90 -15.11 -39.07
N ARG A 59 -6.50 -15.43 -40.24
CA ARG A 59 -5.82 -16.12 -41.33
C ARG A 59 -4.68 -15.27 -41.89
N GLN A 60 -4.92 -13.99 -42.15
CA GLN A 60 -3.90 -13.06 -42.63
C GLN A 60 -2.69 -13.05 -41.69
N LEU A 61 -2.93 -12.93 -40.39
CA LEU A 61 -1.87 -12.93 -39.39
C LEU A 61 -1.13 -14.27 -39.36
N ALA A 62 -1.84 -15.39 -39.31
CA ALA A 62 -1.23 -16.73 -39.26
C ALA A 62 -0.44 -17.09 -40.54
N SER A 63 -0.75 -16.48 -41.67
CA SER A 63 -0.09 -16.72 -42.95
C SER A 63 1.03 -15.73 -43.28
N GLU A 64 1.48 -14.92 -42.31
CA GLU A 64 2.63 -14.03 -42.52
C GLU A 64 3.90 -14.81 -42.84
N MET A 65 4.62 -14.35 -43.90
CA MET A 65 5.82 -14.99 -44.35
C MET A 65 7.05 -14.12 -44.10
N THR A 66 8.18 -14.75 -43.86
CA THR A 66 9.49 -14.09 -43.83
C THR A 66 9.97 -13.73 -45.24
N ALA A 67 11.01 -12.93 -45.35
CA ALA A 67 11.66 -12.62 -46.64
C ALA A 67 12.18 -13.86 -47.38
N GLU A 68 12.39 -14.96 -46.68
CA GLU A 68 12.86 -16.27 -47.22
C GLU A 68 11.69 -17.20 -47.55
N ASN A 69 10.45 -16.69 -47.57
CA ASN A 69 9.22 -17.39 -47.88
C ASN A 69 8.87 -18.54 -46.89
N GLU A 70 9.28 -18.41 -45.63
CA GLU A 70 8.91 -19.28 -44.54
C GLU A 70 7.85 -18.62 -43.65
N ASN A 71 7.01 -19.43 -43.02
CA ASN A 71 6.01 -18.92 -42.07
C ASN A 71 6.72 -18.27 -40.86
N VAL A 72 6.22 -17.08 -40.45
CA VAL A 72 6.72 -16.32 -39.30
C VAL A 72 6.44 -17.06 -37.99
N PHE A 73 5.38 -17.86 -37.92
CA PHE A 73 4.96 -18.55 -36.72
C PHE A 73 5.35 -20.04 -36.74
N ALA A 74 5.89 -20.51 -35.61
CA ALA A 74 6.23 -21.91 -35.38
C ALA A 74 5.00 -22.70 -34.89
N ALA A 75 4.12 -22.07 -34.13
CA ALA A 75 2.93 -22.66 -33.57
C ALA A 75 1.86 -21.61 -33.27
N VAL A 76 0.63 -22.03 -33.14
CA VAL A 76 -0.51 -21.26 -32.67
C VAL A 76 -1.06 -21.89 -31.39
N VAL A 77 -1.18 -21.08 -30.34
CA VAL A 77 -1.75 -21.49 -29.06
C VAL A 77 -3.06 -20.74 -28.81
N ASP A 78 -4.14 -21.49 -28.65
CA ASP A 78 -5.46 -21.00 -28.27
C ASP A 78 -5.61 -21.13 -26.74
N SER A 79 -5.43 -20.03 -26.02
CA SER A 79 -5.65 -19.89 -24.58
C SER A 79 -6.87 -19.00 -24.28
N THR A 80 -7.86 -19.01 -25.17
CA THR A 80 -9.13 -18.31 -24.96
C THR A 80 -9.98 -18.98 -23.87
N HIS A 81 -11.00 -18.27 -23.39
CA HIS A 81 -11.87 -18.80 -22.33
C HIS A 81 -12.63 -20.07 -22.82
N PRO A 82 -12.80 -21.15 -22.00
CA PRO A 82 -13.46 -22.37 -22.39
C PRO A 82 -14.87 -22.19 -23.00
N PHE A 83 -15.61 -21.19 -22.53
CA PHE A 83 -16.92 -20.83 -23.07
C PHE A 83 -16.88 -19.93 -24.33
N ALA A 84 -15.71 -19.62 -24.85
CA ALA A 84 -15.53 -18.86 -26.09
C ALA A 84 -15.42 -19.79 -27.32
N THR A 85 -16.30 -20.77 -27.43
CA THR A 85 -16.28 -21.82 -28.45
C THR A 85 -16.30 -21.28 -29.88
N GLU A 86 -17.00 -20.18 -30.13
CA GLU A 86 -17.03 -19.49 -31.42
C GLU A 86 -15.63 -19.00 -31.82
N VAL A 87 -14.91 -18.38 -30.89
CA VAL A 87 -13.55 -17.84 -31.14
C VAL A 87 -12.58 -18.98 -31.42
N SER A 88 -12.59 -20.04 -30.60
CA SER A 88 -11.79 -21.25 -30.84
C SER A 88 -12.12 -21.91 -32.20
N GLY A 89 -13.38 -21.94 -32.58
CA GLY A 89 -13.81 -22.39 -33.90
C GLY A 89 -13.26 -21.51 -35.03
N ASN A 90 -13.27 -20.19 -34.85
CA ASN A 90 -12.74 -19.24 -35.81
C ASN A 90 -11.22 -19.36 -35.97
N ILE A 91 -10.49 -19.57 -34.86
CA ILE A 91 -9.04 -19.81 -34.89
C ILE A 91 -8.76 -21.08 -35.70
N ARG A 92 -9.42 -22.20 -35.42
CA ARG A 92 -9.19 -23.43 -36.16
C ARG A 92 -9.51 -23.29 -37.65
N LYS A 93 -10.62 -22.66 -38.03
CA LYS A 93 -10.97 -22.37 -39.44
C LYS A 93 -9.94 -21.46 -40.11
N SER A 94 -9.37 -20.51 -39.38
CA SER A 94 -8.34 -19.62 -39.94
C SER A 94 -7.05 -20.35 -40.29
N LEU A 95 -6.80 -21.50 -39.66
CA LEU A 95 -5.58 -22.31 -39.84
C LEU A 95 -5.75 -23.43 -40.86
N GLU A 96 -6.97 -23.66 -41.38
CA GLU A 96 -7.23 -24.72 -42.39
C GLU A 96 -6.34 -24.53 -43.63
N GLY A 97 -5.55 -25.56 -43.96
CA GLY A 97 -4.61 -25.56 -45.08
C GLY A 97 -3.29 -24.83 -44.81
N LEU A 98 -3.04 -24.35 -43.60
CA LEU A 98 -1.73 -23.88 -43.17
C LEU A 98 -1.02 -25.00 -42.39
N ASP A 99 0.26 -25.24 -42.69
CA ASP A 99 1.08 -26.23 -41.99
C ASP A 99 1.70 -25.63 -40.74
N ILE A 100 0.83 -25.30 -39.77
CA ILE A 100 1.22 -24.71 -38.49
C ILE A 100 0.61 -25.51 -37.35
N PRO A 101 1.37 -26.04 -36.41
CA PRO A 101 0.84 -26.72 -35.22
C PRO A 101 -0.12 -25.85 -34.42
N TYR A 102 -1.29 -26.41 -34.06
CA TYR A 102 -2.27 -25.75 -33.20
C TYR A 102 -2.39 -26.50 -31.88
N PHE A 103 -2.31 -25.71 -30.77
CA PHE A 103 -2.48 -26.22 -29.42
C PHE A 103 -3.66 -25.52 -28.75
N ARG A 104 -4.65 -26.28 -28.29
CA ARG A 104 -5.68 -25.80 -27.37
C ARG A 104 -5.17 -25.95 -25.94
N LEU A 105 -5.00 -24.85 -25.21
CA LEU A 105 -4.56 -24.85 -23.82
C LEU A 105 -5.77 -25.09 -22.91
N LEU A 106 -5.81 -26.23 -22.23
CA LEU A 106 -6.85 -26.57 -21.27
C LEU A 106 -6.57 -25.97 -19.90
N ARG A 107 -7.65 -25.61 -19.21
CA ARG A 107 -7.59 -25.19 -17.81
C ARG A 107 -7.76 -26.39 -16.90
N GLY A 108 -6.86 -26.53 -15.93
CA GLY A 108 -7.01 -27.50 -14.86
C GLY A 108 -8.13 -27.09 -13.90
N CYS A 109 -9.28 -27.78 -13.94
CA CYS A 109 -10.29 -27.74 -12.89
C CYS A 109 -10.16 -28.99 -12.03
N SER A 110 -10.00 -28.81 -10.71
CA SER A 110 -10.00 -29.93 -9.76
C SER A 110 -11.36 -29.99 -9.09
N GLU A 111 -12.19 -30.99 -9.46
CA GLU A 111 -13.48 -31.28 -8.80
C GLU A 111 -13.28 -31.52 -7.30
N ALA A 112 -12.18 -32.15 -6.88
CA ALA A 112 -11.83 -32.38 -5.49
C ALA A 112 -11.77 -31.08 -4.65
N LYS A 113 -11.26 -29.98 -5.21
CA LYS A 113 -11.22 -28.67 -4.52
C LYS A 113 -12.58 -27.97 -4.44
N ALA A 114 -13.49 -28.25 -5.35
CA ALA A 114 -14.86 -27.75 -5.30
C ALA A 114 -15.65 -28.43 -4.16
N GLU A 115 -15.44 -29.72 -3.92
CA GLU A 115 -16.06 -30.46 -2.82
C GLU A 115 -15.60 -29.96 -1.44
N GLU A 116 -14.35 -29.53 -1.31
CA GLU A 116 -13.80 -28.92 -0.07
C GLU A 116 -14.42 -27.55 0.28
N SER A 117 -15.17 -26.94 -0.64
CA SER A 117 -15.80 -25.61 -0.42
C SER A 117 -16.93 -25.59 0.62
N GLY A 118 -17.49 -26.75 0.97
CA GLY A 118 -18.64 -26.90 1.87
C GLY A 118 -19.97 -26.45 1.25
N ALA A 119 -20.00 -26.06 -0.03
CA ALA A 119 -21.23 -25.68 -0.72
C ALA A 119 -22.03 -26.91 -1.20
N LYS A 120 -23.38 -26.81 -1.23
CA LYS A 120 -24.23 -27.76 -1.91
C LYS A 120 -24.21 -27.49 -3.42
N ILE A 121 -23.38 -28.21 -4.17
CA ILE A 121 -23.15 -27.98 -5.60
C ILE A 121 -24.06 -28.89 -6.44
N THR A 122 -24.66 -28.30 -7.47
CA THR A 122 -25.38 -29.04 -8.54
C THR A 122 -24.83 -28.59 -9.89
N TYR A 123 -24.40 -29.55 -10.70
CA TYR A 123 -23.83 -29.31 -12.03
C TYR A 123 -24.89 -29.44 -13.14
N PHE A 124 -24.81 -28.56 -14.15
CA PHE A 124 -25.67 -28.53 -15.33
C PHE A 124 -24.82 -28.45 -16.58
N GLU A 125 -25.28 -29.10 -17.65
CA GLU A 125 -24.56 -29.09 -18.93
C GLU A 125 -24.77 -27.77 -19.71
N ASP A 126 -25.92 -27.09 -19.49
CA ASP A 126 -26.27 -25.83 -20.15
C ASP A 126 -27.10 -24.90 -19.28
N ASN A 127 -27.26 -23.63 -19.74
CA ASN A 127 -28.02 -22.60 -19.03
C ASN A 127 -29.55 -22.91 -19.01
N GLU A 128 -30.10 -23.64 -19.98
CA GLU A 128 -31.53 -23.94 -20.05
C GLU A 128 -31.93 -24.93 -18.96
N SER A 129 -31.17 -26.03 -18.81
CA SER A 129 -31.39 -27.00 -17.74
C SER A 129 -31.23 -26.41 -16.36
N CYS A 130 -30.24 -25.51 -16.18
CA CYS A 130 -30.04 -24.75 -14.95
C CYS A 130 -31.23 -23.83 -14.66
N ALA A 131 -31.71 -23.07 -15.66
CA ALA A 131 -32.82 -22.14 -15.50
C ALA A 131 -34.13 -22.87 -15.11
N LYS A 132 -34.41 -24.06 -15.70
CA LYS A 132 -35.54 -24.92 -15.30
C LYS A 132 -35.44 -25.36 -13.84
N ALA A 133 -34.26 -25.81 -13.40
CA ALA A 133 -34.08 -26.24 -12.03
C ALA A 133 -34.19 -25.08 -11.02
N LEU A 134 -33.87 -23.84 -11.41
CA LEU A 134 -34.05 -22.66 -10.57
C LEU A 134 -35.52 -22.31 -10.26
N GLN A 135 -36.48 -22.77 -11.08
CA GLN A 135 -37.90 -22.56 -10.79
C GLN A 135 -38.35 -23.28 -9.51
N GLU A 136 -37.68 -24.40 -9.16
CA GLU A 136 -37.94 -25.17 -7.94
C GLU A 136 -37.23 -24.61 -6.69
N ILE A 137 -36.38 -23.62 -6.86
CA ILE A 137 -35.63 -22.97 -5.73
C ILE A 137 -36.41 -21.76 -5.25
N GLU A 138 -36.69 -21.67 -3.94
CA GLU A 138 -37.25 -20.49 -3.32
C GLU A 138 -36.14 -19.46 -2.98
N GLY A 139 -36.53 -18.15 -2.98
CA GLY A 139 -35.64 -17.06 -2.61
C GLY A 139 -34.89 -16.43 -3.79
N ASN A 140 -33.98 -15.53 -3.48
CA ASN A 140 -33.23 -14.75 -4.48
C ASN A 140 -32.09 -15.56 -5.10
N ILE A 141 -31.79 -15.26 -6.35
CA ILE A 141 -30.81 -15.96 -7.17
C ILE A 141 -29.75 -14.97 -7.64
N LEU A 142 -28.48 -15.28 -7.44
CA LEU A 142 -27.36 -14.48 -7.98
C LEU A 142 -26.81 -15.14 -9.23
N LEU A 143 -27.00 -14.50 -10.40
CA LEU A 143 -26.39 -14.92 -11.65
C LEU A 143 -25.01 -14.28 -11.81
N THR A 144 -23.97 -15.10 -11.99
CA THR A 144 -22.60 -14.66 -12.27
C THR A 144 -22.07 -15.19 -13.61
N THR A 145 -22.99 -15.54 -14.52
CA THR A 145 -22.72 -16.10 -15.85
C THR A 145 -22.46 -15.03 -16.91
N GLY A 146 -22.66 -13.76 -16.58
CA GLY A 146 -22.55 -12.61 -17.48
C GLY A 146 -23.87 -12.25 -18.16
N SER A 147 -23.90 -11.11 -18.88
CA SER A 147 -25.13 -10.55 -19.48
C SER A 147 -25.64 -11.31 -20.71
N LYS A 148 -24.77 -11.99 -21.46
CA LYS A 148 -25.14 -12.65 -22.74
C LYS A 148 -26.17 -13.76 -22.59
N GLU A 149 -26.08 -14.53 -21.52
CA GLU A 149 -26.95 -15.68 -21.24
C GLU A 149 -28.21 -15.30 -20.43
N LEU A 150 -28.35 -14.02 -20.08
CA LEU A 150 -29.41 -13.55 -19.19
C LEU A 150 -30.81 -13.84 -19.74
N GLY A 151 -31.00 -13.78 -21.06
CA GLY A 151 -32.28 -14.04 -21.70
C GLY A 151 -32.88 -15.41 -21.41
N VAL A 152 -32.03 -16.43 -21.20
CA VAL A 152 -32.45 -17.80 -20.85
C VAL A 152 -33.15 -17.82 -19.48
N TYR A 153 -32.61 -17.06 -18.52
CA TYR A 153 -33.12 -16.99 -17.15
C TYR A 153 -34.29 -16.01 -16.99
N SER A 154 -34.20 -14.85 -17.64
CA SER A 154 -35.23 -13.80 -17.55
C SER A 154 -36.51 -14.17 -18.30
N GLY A 155 -36.43 -15.08 -19.27
CA GLY A 155 -37.57 -15.62 -20.02
C GLY A 155 -38.37 -16.70 -19.27
N MET A 156 -37.84 -17.22 -18.15
CA MET A 156 -38.54 -18.22 -17.36
C MET A 156 -39.55 -17.58 -16.40
N GLU A 157 -40.75 -18.13 -16.34
CA GLU A 157 -41.82 -17.65 -15.49
C GLU A 157 -41.42 -17.76 -14.00
N GLY A 158 -41.64 -16.66 -13.24
CA GLY A 158 -41.35 -16.58 -11.78
C GLY A 158 -39.87 -16.41 -11.42
N LEU A 159 -38.94 -16.37 -12.35
CA LEU A 159 -37.54 -16.15 -12.03
C LEU A 159 -37.14 -14.66 -12.02
N LYS A 160 -37.63 -13.88 -12.95
CA LYS A 160 -37.18 -12.53 -13.27
C LYS A 160 -37.09 -11.59 -12.06
N GLU A 161 -38.09 -11.60 -11.20
CA GLU A 161 -38.22 -10.75 -10.04
C GLU A 161 -37.24 -11.12 -8.90
N ARG A 162 -36.71 -12.35 -8.96
CA ARG A 162 -35.77 -12.90 -7.96
C ARG A 162 -34.32 -12.89 -8.41
N LEU A 163 -34.07 -12.50 -9.68
CA LEU A 163 -32.73 -12.48 -10.24
C LEU A 163 -31.95 -11.25 -9.83
N TYR A 164 -30.81 -11.46 -9.20
CA TYR A 164 -29.74 -10.50 -9.06
C TYR A 164 -28.64 -10.86 -10.06
N VAL A 165 -28.20 -9.89 -10.87
CA VAL A 165 -27.31 -10.18 -11.98
C VAL A 165 -26.00 -9.42 -11.81
N ARG A 166 -24.90 -10.16 -11.70
CA ARG A 166 -23.56 -9.57 -11.65
C ARG A 166 -22.93 -9.53 -13.04
N VAL A 167 -22.63 -8.32 -13.50
CA VAL A 167 -22.08 -8.04 -14.83
C VAL A 167 -20.87 -7.12 -14.74
N LEU A 168 -20.11 -7.03 -15.82
CA LEU A 168 -19.05 -6.03 -15.96
C LEU A 168 -19.65 -4.62 -16.00
N PRO A 169 -18.94 -3.58 -15.48
CA PRO A 169 -19.44 -2.20 -15.39
C PRO A 169 -19.37 -1.46 -16.72
N GLY A 170 -19.68 -2.14 -17.83
CA GLY A 170 -19.75 -1.56 -19.17
C GLY A 170 -21.20 -1.27 -19.57
N LEU A 171 -21.42 -0.16 -20.29
CA LEU A 171 -22.76 0.27 -20.77
C LEU A 171 -23.49 -0.86 -21.50
N GLU A 172 -22.83 -1.58 -22.41
CA GLU A 172 -23.39 -2.73 -23.14
C GLU A 172 -24.00 -3.78 -22.20
N SER A 173 -23.30 -4.12 -21.10
CA SER A 173 -23.78 -5.12 -20.14
C SER A 173 -25.00 -4.66 -19.37
N ILE A 174 -25.05 -3.38 -18.99
CA ILE A 174 -26.18 -2.77 -18.29
C ILE A 174 -27.40 -2.66 -19.21
N GLU A 175 -27.21 -2.20 -20.44
CA GLU A 175 -28.27 -2.11 -21.44
C GLU A 175 -28.89 -3.49 -21.73
N ILE A 176 -28.10 -4.56 -21.78
CA ILE A 176 -28.63 -5.91 -21.95
C ILE A 176 -29.52 -6.28 -20.77
N CYS A 177 -29.08 -5.99 -19.51
CA CYS A 177 -29.88 -6.24 -18.32
C CYS A 177 -31.22 -5.48 -18.36
N GLU A 178 -31.20 -4.20 -18.76
CA GLU A 178 -32.41 -3.39 -18.88
C GLU A 178 -33.35 -3.90 -19.98
N LYS A 179 -32.82 -4.26 -21.16
CA LYS A 179 -33.60 -4.84 -22.26
C LYS A 179 -34.26 -6.17 -21.86
N GLN A 180 -33.62 -6.97 -21.01
CA GLN A 180 -34.16 -8.17 -20.41
C GLN A 180 -35.14 -7.88 -19.25
N GLY A 181 -35.35 -6.62 -18.92
CA GLY A 181 -36.27 -6.12 -17.91
C GLY A 181 -35.87 -6.48 -16.48
N ILE A 182 -34.56 -6.59 -16.20
CA ILE A 182 -34.04 -6.72 -14.84
C ILE A 182 -34.13 -5.37 -14.15
N HIS A 183 -34.67 -5.36 -12.94
CA HIS A 183 -34.82 -4.14 -12.15
C HIS A 183 -33.45 -3.53 -11.81
N ALA A 184 -33.25 -2.24 -11.96
CA ALA A 184 -31.96 -1.57 -11.74
C ALA A 184 -31.30 -1.91 -10.39
N LYS A 185 -32.10 -2.02 -9.31
CA LYS A 185 -31.61 -2.43 -7.98
C LYS A 185 -31.09 -3.87 -7.90
N HIS A 186 -31.37 -4.70 -8.89
CA HIS A 186 -30.90 -6.08 -9.00
C HIS A 186 -29.68 -6.24 -9.92
N ILE A 187 -29.19 -5.15 -10.52
CA ILE A 187 -27.99 -5.15 -11.35
C ILE A 187 -26.77 -4.80 -10.48
N ILE A 188 -25.82 -5.73 -10.40
CA ILE A 188 -24.57 -5.57 -9.67
C ILE A 188 -23.45 -5.40 -10.70
N ALA A 189 -23.15 -4.16 -11.08
CA ALA A 189 -22.12 -3.84 -12.06
C ALA A 189 -20.75 -3.70 -11.37
N MET A 190 -19.95 -4.76 -11.42
CA MET A 190 -18.64 -4.82 -10.74
C MET A 190 -17.63 -5.63 -11.56
N GLN A 191 -16.36 -5.23 -11.44
CA GLN A 191 -15.22 -5.92 -12.06
C GLN A 191 -14.43 -6.71 -11.02
N GLY A 192 -14.16 -8.00 -11.33
CA GLY A 192 -13.34 -8.88 -10.50
C GLY A 192 -11.82 -8.63 -10.63
N PRO A 193 -10.99 -9.37 -9.88
CA PRO A 193 -11.35 -10.55 -9.08
C PRO A 193 -12.06 -10.22 -7.77
N PHE A 194 -12.88 -11.17 -7.27
CA PHE A 194 -13.68 -11.00 -6.06
C PHE A 194 -13.19 -11.95 -4.97
N SER A 195 -12.88 -11.43 -3.78
CA SER A 195 -12.54 -12.24 -2.60
C SER A 195 -13.73 -13.07 -2.11
N ILE A 196 -13.45 -14.06 -1.27
CA ILE A 196 -14.48 -14.87 -0.61
C ILE A 196 -15.40 -13.95 0.20
N ASP A 197 -14.83 -13.01 0.98
CA ASP A 197 -15.57 -12.13 1.87
C ASP A 197 -16.51 -11.19 1.11
N LEU A 198 -16.08 -10.68 -0.06
CA LEU A 198 -16.95 -9.85 -0.90
C LEU A 198 -18.09 -10.67 -1.53
N ASN A 199 -17.81 -11.89 -2.00
CA ASN A 199 -18.87 -12.77 -2.47
C ASN A 199 -19.85 -13.12 -1.35
N GLU A 200 -19.36 -13.41 -0.14
CA GLU A 200 -20.19 -13.68 1.04
C GLU A 200 -21.04 -12.46 1.41
N ALA A 201 -20.48 -11.26 1.41
CA ALA A 201 -21.20 -10.02 1.69
C ALA A 201 -22.37 -9.81 0.68
N ILE A 202 -22.14 -10.05 -0.60
CA ILE A 202 -23.16 -9.95 -1.65
C ILE A 202 -24.27 -10.99 -1.42
N LEU A 203 -23.91 -12.24 -1.12
CA LEU A 203 -24.88 -13.31 -0.88
C LEU A 203 -25.77 -12.99 0.33
N ARG A 204 -25.19 -12.47 1.43
CA ARG A 204 -25.92 -12.06 2.64
C ARG A 204 -26.77 -10.81 2.39
N GLN A 205 -26.21 -9.77 1.77
CA GLN A 205 -26.88 -8.47 1.55
C GLN A 205 -28.18 -8.62 0.77
N PHE A 206 -28.17 -9.48 -0.24
CA PHE A 206 -29.33 -9.69 -1.12
C PHE A 206 -30.12 -10.97 -0.76
N SER A 207 -29.84 -11.60 0.37
CA SER A 207 -30.51 -12.83 0.84
C SER A 207 -30.57 -13.90 -0.27
N ILE A 208 -29.39 -14.18 -0.88
CA ILE A 208 -29.27 -15.11 -2.01
C ILE A 208 -29.36 -16.55 -1.51
N SER A 209 -30.35 -17.29 -2.03
CA SER A 209 -30.54 -18.71 -1.73
C SER A 209 -29.78 -19.61 -2.71
N CYS A 210 -29.55 -19.13 -3.96
CA CYS A 210 -28.85 -19.88 -4.97
C CYS A 210 -27.90 -18.96 -5.77
N LEU A 211 -26.64 -19.38 -5.90
CA LEU A 211 -25.63 -18.77 -6.75
C LEU A 211 -25.48 -19.58 -8.03
N VAL A 212 -25.58 -18.95 -9.18
CA VAL A 212 -25.29 -19.58 -10.48
C VAL A 212 -23.94 -19.08 -10.99
N THR A 213 -23.07 -19.99 -11.34
CA THR A 213 -21.74 -19.69 -11.86
C THR A 213 -21.34 -20.66 -12.98
N LYS A 214 -20.38 -20.24 -13.81
CA LYS A 214 -19.73 -21.10 -14.79
C LYS A 214 -18.52 -21.78 -14.17
N GLU A 215 -18.29 -23.03 -14.52
CA GLU A 215 -17.07 -23.75 -14.21
C GLU A 215 -15.91 -23.02 -14.90
N SER A 216 -15.10 -22.32 -14.12
CA SER A 216 -13.95 -21.56 -14.60
C SER A 216 -12.76 -21.86 -13.69
N GLY A 217 -11.54 -21.93 -14.24
CA GLY A 217 -10.33 -22.24 -13.47
C GLY A 217 -10.05 -21.22 -12.35
N LYS A 218 -8.96 -21.41 -11.60
CA LYS A 218 -8.56 -20.60 -10.42
C LYS A 218 -8.66 -19.08 -10.63
N SER A 219 -8.30 -18.59 -11.81
CA SER A 219 -8.31 -17.16 -12.14
C SER A 219 -9.70 -16.56 -12.38
N GLY A 220 -10.77 -17.36 -12.46
CA GLY A 220 -12.14 -16.88 -12.63
C GLY A 220 -12.92 -16.64 -11.34
N GLY A 221 -12.28 -16.77 -10.18
CA GLY A 221 -12.94 -16.63 -8.88
C GLY A 221 -14.00 -17.71 -8.62
N TYR A 222 -13.85 -18.90 -9.23
CA TYR A 222 -14.79 -20.00 -9.14
C TYR A 222 -14.82 -20.59 -7.72
N LEU A 223 -13.64 -20.89 -7.16
CA LEU A 223 -13.53 -21.47 -5.82
C LEU A 223 -13.98 -20.47 -4.74
N GLU A 224 -13.65 -19.19 -4.88
CA GLU A 224 -14.05 -18.13 -3.95
C GLU A 224 -15.58 -17.98 -3.90
N LYS A 225 -16.27 -18.16 -5.02
CA LYS A 225 -17.73 -18.15 -5.08
C LYS A 225 -18.35 -19.36 -4.39
N LEU A 226 -17.77 -20.55 -4.60
CA LEU A 226 -18.24 -21.78 -3.96
C LEU A 226 -18.00 -21.72 -2.43
N GLN A 227 -16.85 -21.26 -1.99
CA GLN A 227 -16.56 -21.11 -0.57
C GLN A 227 -17.49 -20.10 0.11
N ALA A 228 -17.80 -18.98 -0.57
CA ALA A 228 -18.78 -18.01 -0.08
C ALA A 228 -20.19 -18.63 0.00
N ALA A 229 -20.59 -19.43 -1.00
CA ALA A 229 -21.86 -20.14 -0.96
C ALA A 229 -21.90 -21.16 0.20
N GLY A 230 -20.80 -21.90 0.44
CA GLY A 230 -20.69 -22.81 1.59
C GLY A 230 -20.82 -22.08 2.93
N ARG A 231 -20.17 -20.93 3.13
CA ARG A 231 -20.23 -20.12 4.33
C ARG A 231 -21.61 -19.51 4.61
N THR A 232 -22.38 -19.22 3.54
CA THR A 232 -23.71 -18.61 3.66
C THR A 232 -24.86 -19.63 3.68
N GLY A 233 -24.57 -20.90 3.33
CA GLY A 233 -25.57 -21.94 3.15
C GLY A 233 -26.34 -21.82 1.84
N ALA A 234 -25.96 -20.95 0.92
CA ALA A 234 -26.54 -20.83 -0.39
C ALA A 234 -26.19 -22.06 -1.26
N ARG A 235 -27.13 -22.50 -2.10
CA ARG A 235 -26.84 -23.55 -3.10
C ARG A 235 -25.97 -22.97 -4.21
N ALA A 236 -25.10 -23.79 -4.79
CA ALA A 236 -24.28 -23.42 -5.94
C ALA A 236 -24.70 -24.24 -7.16
N PHE A 237 -25.22 -23.57 -8.17
CA PHE A 237 -25.54 -24.17 -9.47
C PHE A 237 -24.41 -23.83 -10.44
N VAL A 238 -23.77 -24.84 -10.98
CA VAL A 238 -22.55 -24.71 -11.78
C VAL A 238 -22.84 -25.20 -13.21
N ILE A 239 -22.64 -24.30 -14.18
CA ILE A 239 -22.67 -24.66 -15.59
C ILE A 239 -21.30 -25.23 -15.94
N ARG A 240 -21.28 -26.50 -16.37
CA ARG A 240 -20.04 -27.18 -16.76
C ARG A 240 -19.41 -26.52 -17.98
N ALA A 241 -18.08 -26.52 -18.00
CA ALA A 241 -17.32 -26.13 -19.17
C ALA A 241 -17.56 -27.20 -20.28
N PRO A 242 -17.69 -26.76 -21.55
CA PRO A 242 -17.75 -27.71 -22.66
C PRO A 242 -16.52 -28.64 -22.62
N LYS A 243 -16.76 -29.95 -22.89
CA LYS A 243 -15.67 -30.91 -23.04
C LYS A 243 -14.86 -30.54 -24.28
N GLU A 244 -13.65 -30.11 -24.11
CA GLU A 244 -12.72 -29.76 -25.18
C GLU A 244 -11.55 -30.73 -25.18
N GLU A 245 -11.08 -31.12 -26.36
CA GLU A 245 -9.81 -31.81 -26.54
C GLU A 245 -8.69 -30.75 -26.62
N GLY A 246 -7.64 -30.92 -25.83
CA GLY A 246 -6.51 -30.01 -25.78
C GLY A 246 -5.41 -30.56 -24.91
N LYS A 247 -4.42 -29.72 -24.63
CA LYS A 247 -3.24 -30.03 -23.81
C LYS A 247 -3.21 -29.21 -22.53
N THR A 248 -2.65 -29.75 -21.48
CA THR A 248 -2.34 -29.01 -20.25
C THR A 248 -1.31 -27.90 -20.51
N PHE A 249 -1.12 -27.00 -19.57
CA PHE A 249 -0.13 -25.94 -19.67
C PHE A 249 1.27 -26.51 -19.89
N GLU A 250 1.62 -27.52 -19.14
CA GLU A 250 2.91 -28.21 -19.19
C GLU A 250 3.12 -28.88 -20.54
N GLU A 251 2.13 -29.63 -21.02
CA GLU A 251 2.20 -30.31 -22.32
C GLU A 251 2.32 -29.32 -23.51
N VAL A 252 1.74 -28.11 -23.40
CA VAL A 252 1.91 -27.06 -24.42
C VAL A 252 3.33 -26.49 -24.37
N VAL A 253 3.84 -26.21 -23.17
CA VAL A 253 5.22 -25.71 -22.98
C VAL A 253 6.23 -26.71 -23.51
N ASP A 254 6.10 -28.01 -23.18
CA ASP A 254 6.96 -29.07 -23.65
C ASP A 254 6.97 -29.17 -25.18
N ALA A 255 5.78 -29.18 -25.79
CA ALA A 255 5.64 -29.23 -27.25
C ALA A 255 6.26 -28.02 -27.95
N LEU A 256 6.17 -26.83 -27.34
CA LEU A 256 6.82 -25.63 -27.87
C LEU A 256 8.33 -25.70 -27.71
N TYR A 257 8.84 -26.11 -26.55
CA TYR A 257 10.30 -26.20 -26.31
C TYR A 257 10.95 -27.23 -27.26
N GLU A 258 10.30 -28.34 -27.50
CA GLU A 258 10.77 -29.33 -28.48
C GLU A 258 10.98 -28.71 -29.88
N GLN A 259 10.03 -27.85 -30.32
CA GLN A 259 10.13 -27.16 -31.62
C GLN A 259 11.30 -26.16 -31.70
N TYR A 260 11.74 -25.62 -30.56
CA TYR A 260 12.88 -24.69 -30.49
C TYR A 260 14.19 -25.36 -30.11
N GLY A 261 14.23 -26.72 -30.09
CA GLY A 261 15.43 -27.49 -29.70
C GLY A 261 15.86 -27.25 -28.26
N LYS A 262 14.92 -26.82 -27.42
CA LYS A 262 15.14 -26.66 -26.00
C LYS A 262 14.64 -27.89 -25.27
N THR A 263 15.46 -28.47 -24.40
CA THR A 263 15.01 -29.49 -23.47
C THR A 263 14.44 -28.81 -22.22
N HIS A 264 13.26 -29.18 -21.82
CA HIS A 264 12.70 -28.78 -20.54
C HIS A 264 13.63 -29.34 -19.44
N ALA A 265 14.48 -28.48 -18.91
CA ALA A 265 15.50 -28.87 -17.92
C ALA A 265 14.90 -29.19 -16.54
N LEU A 266 13.58 -29.31 -16.39
CA LEU A 266 12.92 -29.78 -15.16
C LEU A 266 11.44 -30.06 -15.53
N ARG A 267 10.93 -31.27 -15.29
CA ARG A 267 9.51 -31.56 -15.35
C ARG A 267 8.79 -30.65 -14.35
N ALA A 268 7.69 -29.99 -14.78
CA ALA A 268 6.89 -29.10 -13.94
C ALA A 268 6.35 -29.78 -12.66
N GLU A 269 6.25 -31.09 -12.64
CA GLU A 269 5.93 -31.89 -11.46
C GLU A 269 7.02 -31.79 -10.37
N ASP A 270 8.32 -31.68 -10.77
CA ASP A 270 9.41 -31.54 -9.79
C ASP A 270 9.51 -30.11 -9.25
N THR A 271 9.13 -29.08 -10.01
CA THR A 271 9.23 -27.68 -9.57
C THR A 271 8.11 -27.26 -8.61
N VAL A 272 6.90 -27.81 -8.75
CA VAL A 272 5.78 -27.55 -7.83
C VAL A 272 5.90 -28.35 -6.53
N LEU A 273 6.50 -29.54 -6.58
CA LEU A 273 6.72 -30.42 -5.42
C LEU A 273 7.89 -29.95 -4.52
N HIS A 274 8.81 -29.14 -5.04
CA HIS A 274 10.03 -28.76 -4.31
C HIS A 274 10.19 -27.28 -4.02
N GLN A 275 9.13 -26.45 -4.23
CA GLN A 275 9.23 -25.04 -3.83
C GLN A 275 9.54 -24.90 -2.34
N PRO A 276 10.57 -24.13 -1.97
CA PRO A 276 10.90 -23.90 -0.58
C PRO A 276 9.71 -23.36 0.21
N GLU A 277 9.50 -23.91 1.39
CA GLU A 277 8.53 -23.41 2.36
C GLU A 277 9.26 -22.51 3.34
N ILE A 278 8.94 -21.21 3.35
CA ILE A 278 9.63 -20.21 4.16
C ILE A 278 8.71 -19.76 5.28
N ALA A 279 9.14 -19.92 6.50
CA ALA A 279 8.47 -19.44 7.69
C ALA A 279 9.18 -18.21 8.25
N LEU A 280 8.46 -17.09 8.40
CA LEU A 280 8.91 -15.89 9.07
C LEU A 280 8.38 -15.94 10.50
N VAL A 281 9.24 -16.17 11.49
CA VAL A 281 8.84 -16.53 12.85
C VAL A 281 9.25 -15.47 13.86
N GLY A 282 8.28 -14.94 14.62
CA GLY A 282 8.53 -14.11 15.78
C GLY A 282 8.92 -14.96 16.99
N LEU A 283 10.13 -14.76 17.51
CA LEU A 283 10.64 -15.51 18.66
C LEU A 283 10.05 -15.09 20.01
N GLY A 284 9.34 -13.96 20.04
CA GLY A 284 9.02 -13.34 21.31
C GLY A 284 10.28 -12.79 21.99
N MET A 285 10.30 -12.87 23.33
CA MET A 285 11.41 -12.37 24.15
C MET A 285 12.44 -13.44 24.48
N SER A 286 12.02 -14.71 24.42
CA SER A 286 12.86 -15.91 24.68
C SER A 286 12.11 -17.16 24.24
N GLU A 287 12.74 -18.33 24.36
CA GLU A 287 12.08 -19.64 24.13
C GLU A 287 10.78 -19.81 24.91
N ARG A 288 10.67 -19.24 26.12
CA ARG A 288 9.46 -19.32 26.96
C ARG A 288 8.29 -18.51 26.41
N THR A 289 8.54 -17.57 25.51
CA THR A 289 7.55 -16.70 24.88
C THR A 289 7.35 -17.00 23.41
N LEU A 290 8.07 -17.97 22.87
CA LEU A 290 7.86 -18.51 21.54
C LEU A 290 6.51 -19.24 21.50
N THR A 291 5.70 -18.97 20.50
CA THR A 291 4.42 -19.67 20.34
C THR A 291 4.65 -21.15 20.03
N GLN A 292 3.72 -22.00 20.44
CA GLN A 292 3.82 -23.44 20.15
C GLN A 292 3.90 -23.72 18.63
N GLU A 293 3.17 -22.95 17.84
CA GLU A 293 3.18 -23.07 16.39
C GLU A 293 4.55 -22.63 15.81
N GLY A 294 5.10 -21.51 16.28
CA GLY A 294 6.43 -21.05 15.92
C GLY A 294 7.51 -22.05 16.30
N ALA A 295 7.45 -22.62 17.51
CA ALA A 295 8.39 -23.64 17.97
C ALA A 295 8.36 -24.89 17.09
N LYS A 296 7.16 -25.36 16.72
CA LYS A 296 6.98 -26.50 15.82
C LYS A 296 7.61 -26.25 14.46
N VAL A 297 7.34 -25.08 13.87
CA VAL A 297 7.86 -24.71 12.54
C VAL A 297 9.39 -24.59 12.54
N VAL A 298 9.97 -23.98 13.58
CA VAL A 298 11.43 -23.92 13.76
C VAL A 298 12.00 -25.32 13.95
N ALA A 299 11.30 -26.19 14.70
CA ALA A 299 11.71 -27.57 14.88
C ALA A 299 11.66 -28.42 13.60
N GLU A 300 10.76 -28.13 12.67
CA GLU A 300 10.62 -28.81 11.38
C GLU A 300 11.49 -28.21 10.26
N ALA A 301 12.09 -27.04 10.48
CA ALA A 301 12.91 -26.39 9.47
C ALA A 301 14.24 -27.13 9.22
N ASP A 302 14.64 -27.24 7.95
CA ASP A 302 15.96 -27.76 7.55
C ASP A 302 17.05 -26.73 7.79
N ILE A 303 16.72 -25.44 7.59
CA ILE A 303 17.64 -24.31 7.67
C ILE A 303 17.00 -23.20 8.50
N VAL A 304 17.78 -22.60 9.40
CA VAL A 304 17.31 -21.48 10.24
C VAL A 304 18.20 -20.25 10.05
N PHE A 305 17.57 -19.12 9.78
CA PHE A 305 18.20 -17.82 9.63
C PHE A 305 17.80 -16.89 10.76
N GLY A 306 18.70 -16.01 11.17
CA GLY A 306 18.40 -15.00 12.19
C GLY A 306 19.65 -14.26 12.65
N ALA A 307 19.50 -13.23 13.46
CA ALA A 307 20.66 -12.61 14.09
C ALA A 307 21.40 -13.61 14.99
N LYS A 308 22.71 -13.48 15.11
CA LYS A 308 23.59 -14.43 15.83
C LYS A 308 23.04 -14.84 17.21
N ARG A 309 22.48 -13.90 17.96
CA ARG A 309 21.86 -14.16 19.27
C ARG A 309 20.58 -15.00 19.20
N MET A 310 19.85 -14.95 18.10
CA MET A 310 18.56 -15.63 17.93
C MET A 310 18.72 -17.10 17.51
N ILE A 311 19.82 -17.40 16.82
CA ILE A 311 20.12 -18.76 16.36
C ILE A 311 21.02 -19.53 17.33
N ALA A 312 21.52 -18.88 18.39
CA ALA A 312 22.41 -19.49 19.38
C ALA A 312 21.75 -20.64 20.15
N ASP A 313 20.44 -20.52 20.40
CA ASP A 313 19.66 -21.50 21.20
C ASP A 313 18.85 -22.47 20.32
N VAL A 314 19.02 -22.43 18.97
CA VAL A 314 18.40 -23.39 18.07
C VAL A 314 19.07 -24.77 18.26
N PRO A 315 18.31 -25.88 18.47
CA PRO A 315 18.89 -27.20 18.74
C PRO A 315 19.93 -27.64 17.72
N GLY A 316 21.07 -28.14 18.19
CA GLY A 316 22.37 -28.22 17.54
C GLY A 316 22.59 -29.15 16.34
N GLU A 317 21.56 -29.79 15.79
CA GLU A 317 21.69 -30.59 14.55
C GLU A 317 21.23 -29.84 13.29
N LYS A 318 20.75 -28.58 13.46
CA LYS A 318 20.20 -27.78 12.37
C LYS A 318 21.25 -26.88 11.74
N GLU A 319 21.15 -26.71 10.43
CA GLU A 319 21.98 -25.76 9.69
C GLU A 319 21.49 -24.33 9.99
N THR A 320 22.32 -23.53 10.66
CA THR A 320 21.98 -22.15 11.05
C THR A 320 22.87 -21.14 10.36
N TYR A 321 22.30 -20.01 9.94
CA TYR A 321 23.00 -18.90 9.31
C TYR A 321 22.71 -17.57 10.00
N PRO A 322 23.75 -16.79 10.37
CA PRO A 322 23.58 -15.50 11.03
C PRO A 322 23.17 -14.38 10.06
N TYR A 323 22.17 -14.68 9.22
CA TYR A 323 21.65 -13.77 8.19
C TYR A 323 20.24 -13.30 8.52
N TYR A 324 19.98 -12.02 8.34
CA TYR A 324 18.68 -11.38 8.61
C TYR A 324 18.23 -10.44 7.47
N LEU A 325 18.98 -10.39 6.37
CA LEU A 325 18.61 -9.64 5.16
C LEU A 325 18.31 -10.60 4.01
N ALA A 326 17.29 -10.34 3.25
CA ALA A 326 16.87 -11.19 2.13
C ALA A 326 17.99 -11.41 1.10
N LYS A 327 18.81 -10.40 0.83
CA LYS A 327 19.97 -10.51 -0.08
C LYS A 327 20.98 -11.59 0.32
N ASP A 328 21.09 -11.92 1.60
CA ASP A 328 22.01 -12.92 2.13
C ASP A 328 21.32 -14.30 2.26
N ILE A 329 20.02 -14.30 2.54
CA ILE A 329 19.17 -15.48 2.75
C ILE A 329 18.82 -16.16 1.43
N ILE A 330 18.36 -15.40 0.44
CA ILE A 330 17.87 -15.91 -0.85
C ILE A 330 18.93 -16.79 -1.56
N PRO A 331 20.20 -16.36 -1.68
CA PRO A 331 21.22 -17.20 -2.32
C PRO A 331 21.44 -18.56 -1.64
N VAL A 332 21.34 -18.60 -0.30
CA VAL A 332 21.47 -19.86 0.46
C VAL A 332 20.32 -20.79 0.17
N ILE A 333 19.06 -20.28 0.24
CA ILE A 333 17.87 -21.09 -0.07
C ILE A 333 17.94 -21.62 -1.50
N ARG A 334 18.29 -20.78 -2.48
CA ARG A 334 18.42 -21.18 -3.90
C ARG A 334 19.53 -22.21 -4.12
N LYS A 335 20.64 -22.11 -3.40
CA LYS A 335 21.69 -23.11 -3.45
C LYS A 335 21.20 -24.45 -2.93
N LYS A 336 20.55 -24.48 -1.77
CA LYS A 336 20.01 -25.67 -1.15
C LYS A 336 18.88 -26.32 -1.96
N GLU A 337 18.02 -25.51 -2.58
CA GLU A 337 16.99 -25.97 -3.51
C GLU A 337 17.59 -26.81 -4.66
N LYS A 338 18.75 -26.39 -5.17
CA LYS A 338 19.45 -27.12 -6.24
C LYS A 338 20.15 -28.40 -5.77
N GLU A 339 20.56 -28.46 -4.50
CA GLU A 339 21.26 -29.58 -3.90
C GLU A 339 20.31 -30.65 -3.35
N GLY A 340 19.06 -30.29 -3.03
CA GLY A 340 18.10 -31.15 -2.32
C GLY A 340 17.20 -31.97 -3.22
N LYS A 341 16.72 -33.12 -2.68
CA LYS A 341 15.73 -34.01 -3.31
C LYS A 341 14.30 -33.79 -2.80
N HIS A 342 14.09 -32.86 -1.88
CA HIS A 342 12.80 -32.53 -1.27
C HIS A 342 12.65 -31.03 -1.10
N ALA A 343 11.43 -30.56 -0.87
CA ALA A 343 11.16 -29.16 -0.62
C ALA A 343 11.87 -28.67 0.65
N ILE A 344 12.70 -27.63 0.52
CA ILE A 344 13.42 -27.05 1.65
C ILE A 344 12.45 -26.30 2.56
N LYS A 345 12.48 -26.60 3.84
CA LYS A 345 11.80 -25.83 4.88
C LYS A 345 12.79 -24.86 5.54
N ALA A 346 12.58 -23.57 5.35
CA ALA A 346 13.43 -22.53 5.91
C ALA A 346 12.68 -21.71 6.96
N ALA A 347 13.29 -21.43 8.09
CA ALA A 347 12.77 -20.52 9.10
C ALA A 347 13.65 -19.27 9.19
N VAL A 348 13.04 -18.09 9.15
CA VAL A 348 13.69 -16.80 9.36
C VAL A 348 13.15 -16.20 10.65
N LEU A 349 14.05 -15.99 11.62
CA LEU A 349 13.72 -15.59 12.97
C LEU A 349 13.75 -14.07 13.13
N PHE A 350 12.71 -13.52 13.77
CA PHE A 350 12.60 -12.10 14.14
C PHE A 350 12.48 -11.96 15.65
N SER A 351 13.06 -10.90 16.21
CA SER A 351 12.93 -10.58 17.64
C SER A 351 11.54 -10.05 17.92
N GLY A 352 10.90 -10.46 18.98
CA GLY A 352 9.57 -10.03 19.35
C GLY A 352 8.49 -10.58 18.43
N ASP A 353 7.59 -9.71 18.02
CA ASP A 353 6.48 -10.01 17.10
C ASP A 353 6.85 -9.62 15.66
N THR A 354 6.39 -10.41 14.70
CA THR A 354 6.61 -10.17 13.27
C THR A 354 5.89 -8.94 12.72
N GLY A 355 4.80 -8.52 13.35
CA GLY A 355 3.98 -7.37 12.93
C GLY A 355 4.32 -6.06 13.64
N PHE A 356 5.19 -6.08 14.66
CA PHE A 356 5.46 -4.90 15.49
C PHE A 356 6.87 -4.35 15.25
N TYR A 357 7.00 -3.29 14.45
CA TYR A 357 8.28 -2.64 14.07
C TYR A 357 9.37 -3.63 13.64
N SER A 358 8.97 -4.68 12.94
CA SER A 358 9.80 -5.78 12.49
C SER A 358 10.20 -5.62 11.03
N GLY A 359 11.36 -6.16 10.65
CA GLY A 359 11.78 -6.31 9.26
C GLY A 359 11.01 -7.35 8.45
N CYS A 360 10.03 -8.04 9.06
CA CYS A 360 9.30 -9.15 8.48
C CYS A 360 8.54 -8.78 7.18
N THR A 361 7.81 -7.68 7.18
CA THR A 361 7.06 -7.22 5.99
C THR A 361 7.98 -6.92 4.80
N LYS A 362 9.16 -6.35 5.06
CA LYS A 362 10.16 -6.10 4.02
C LYS A 362 10.72 -7.42 3.50
N MET A 363 11.06 -8.35 4.40
CA MET A 363 11.55 -9.69 4.06
C MET A 363 10.52 -10.44 3.21
N GLN A 364 9.25 -10.44 3.61
CA GLN A 364 8.18 -11.08 2.85
C GLN A 364 8.11 -10.55 1.41
N LYS A 365 8.06 -9.22 1.24
CA LYS A 365 8.01 -8.60 -0.09
C LYS A 365 9.22 -8.96 -0.96
N GLU A 366 10.42 -8.94 -0.38
CA GLU A 366 11.65 -9.29 -1.10
C GLU A 366 11.66 -10.77 -1.50
N LEU A 367 11.17 -11.68 -0.66
CA LEU A 367 11.03 -13.10 -0.98
C LEU A 367 10.01 -13.32 -2.11
N GLU A 368 8.83 -12.70 -2.03
CA GLU A 368 7.78 -12.80 -3.05
C GLU A 368 8.25 -12.25 -4.42
N GLN A 369 8.97 -11.12 -4.42
CA GLN A 369 9.58 -10.52 -5.62
C GLN A 369 10.63 -11.43 -6.26
N ASN A 370 11.27 -12.31 -5.47
CA ASN A 370 12.21 -13.31 -5.95
C ASN A 370 11.59 -14.67 -6.25
N GLY A 371 10.24 -14.74 -6.35
CA GLY A 371 9.52 -15.90 -6.83
C GLY A 371 9.23 -16.96 -5.77
N PHE A 372 9.40 -16.69 -4.48
CA PHE A 372 8.97 -17.58 -3.40
C PHE A 372 7.48 -17.39 -3.12
N THR A 373 6.67 -18.40 -3.38
CA THR A 373 5.20 -18.32 -3.23
C THR A 373 4.67 -18.97 -1.95
N LYS A 374 5.49 -19.78 -1.27
CA LYS A 374 5.14 -20.46 -0.02
C LYS A 374 5.80 -19.77 1.17
N VAL A 375 5.44 -18.51 1.42
CA VAL A 375 5.91 -17.74 2.58
C VAL A 375 4.78 -17.62 3.60
N ARG A 376 5.03 -18.03 4.85
CA ARG A 376 4.08 -17.95 5.96
C ARG A 376 4.67 -17.16 7.12
N ILE A 377 3.82 -16.39 7.81
CA ILE A 377 4.22 -15.55 8.95
C ILE A 377 3.61 -16.17 10.21
N TYR A 378 4.45 -16.28 11.26
CA TYR A 378 4.08 -16.77 12.58
C TYR A 378 4.33 -15.67 13.60
N PRO A 379 3.33 -15.29 14.42
CA PRO A 379 3.45 -14.19 15.38
C PRO A 379 4.36 -14.58 16.55
N GLY A 380 4.85 -13.56 17.24
CA GLY A 380 5.55 -13.68 18.52
C GLY A 380 4.97 -12.71 19.55
N ILE A 381 5.41 -12.79 20.80
CA ILE A 381 5.04 -11.83 21.83
C ILE A 381 5.97 -10.61 21.72
N CYS A 382 5.43 -9.39 21.51
CA CYS A 382 6.26 -8.20 21.49
C CYS A 382 6.64 -7.71 22.90
N SER A 383 7.72 -6.95 22.99
CA SER A 383 8.22 -6.44 24.27
C SER A 383 7.22 -5.51 24.99
N ILE A 384 6.39 -4.79 24.23
CA ILE A 384 5.33 -3.95 24.80
C ILE A 384 4.27 -4.79 25.49
N SER A 385 3.77 -5.86 24.84
CA SER A 385 2.81 -6.77 25.46
C SER A 385 3.38 -7.42 26.71
N TYR A 386 4.65 -7.78 26.69
CA TYR A 386 5.36 -8.36 27.83
C TYR A 386 5.47 -7.35 28.98
N LEU A 387 5.93 -6.12 28.71
CA LEU A 387 6.03 -5.06 29.72
C LEU A 387 4.66 -4.74 30.31
N ALA A 388 3.63 -4.55 29.47
CA ALA A 388 2.27 -4.23 29.90
C ALA A 388 1.72 -5.28 30.88
N ALA A 389 1.86 -6.55 30.54
CA ALA A 389 1.48 -7.67 31.42
C ALA A 389 2.27 -7.66 32.75
N ALA A 390 3.58 -7.42 32.70
CA ALA A 390 4.47 -7.43 33.86
C ALA A 390 4.14 -6.29 34.86
N VAL A 391 3.63 -5.15 34.38
CA VAL A 391 3.25 -4.00 35.21
C VAL A 391 1.76 -3.89 35.47
N GLY A 392 0.94 -4.84 34.97
CA GLY A 392 -0.50 -4.87 35.17
C GLY A 392 -1.26 -3.78 34.41
N GLU A 393 -0.72 -3.31 33.27
CA GLU A 393 -1.31 -2.24 32.47
C GLU A 393 -1.91 -2.75 31.16
N THR A 394 -2.82 -1.97 30.57
CA THR A 394 -3.29 -2.18 29.20
C THR A 394 -2.54 -1.26 28.25
N TRP A 395 -2.38 -1.69 27.00
CA TRP A 395 -1.73 -0.88 25.95
C TRP A 395 -2.67 -0.46 24.81
N GLN A 396 -3.94 -0.91 24.85
CA GLN A 396 -4.94 -0.58 23.84
C GLN A 396 -5.30 0.91 23.76
N ASP A 397 -5.16 1.62 24.88
CA ASP A 397 -5.43 3.06 25.04
C ASP A 397 -4.14 3.90 25.08
N ALA A 398 -3.00 3.28 24.79
CA ALA A 398 -1.71 3.91 24.83
C ALA A 398 -1.25 4.36 23.42
N LYS A 399 -0.39 5.38 23.38
CA LYS A 399 0.41 5.69 22.18
C LYS A 399 1.57 4.71 22.09
N LEU A 400 1.74 4.10 20.92
CA LEU A 400 2.84 3.18 20.64
C LEU A 400 3.83 3.84 19.71
N LEU A 401 5.11 3.87 20.10
CA LEU A 401 6.20 4.45 19.31
C LEU A 401 7.41 3.53 19.28
N SER A 402 8.26 3.71 18.28
CA SER A 402 9.57 3.10 18.21
C SER A 402 10.61 4.11 17.80
N ILE A 403 11.70 4.15 18.56
CA ILE A 403 12.92 4.90 18.21
C ILE A 403 14.04 3.97 17.77
N HIS A 404 13.80 2.64 17.82
CA HIS A 404 14.78 1.62 17.46
C HIS A 404 15.31 1.82 16.04
N GLY A 405 16.62 2.00 15.90
CA GLY A 405 17.29 2.19 14.62
C GLY A 405 17.00 3.54 13.93
N ARG A 406 16.34 4.47 14.59
CA ARG A 406 16.08 5.83 14.07
C ARG A 406 17.17 6.81 14.49
N LYS A 407 17.41 7.81 13.64
CA LYS A 407 18.33 8.91 13.96
C LYS A 407 17.71 9.82 15.02
N GLU A 408 18.56 10.33 15.89
CA GLU A 408 18.14 11.14 17.05
C GLU A 408 17.31 12.37 16.65
N GLU A 409 17.62 12.99 15.53
CA GLU A 409 16.93 14.21 15.07
C GLU A 409 15.46 13.95 14.67
N THR A 410 15.06 12.68 14.51
CA THR A 410 13.76 12.31 13.90
C THR A 410 12.65 11.98 14.90
N TRP A 411 12.94 11.78 16.19
CA TRP A 411 11.95 11.28 17.13
C TRP A 411 11.64 12.19 18.35
N PRO A 412 12.42 13.22 18.71
CA PRO A 412 12.16 14.01 19.93
C PRO A 412 10.80 14.71 19.92
N ALA A 413 10.40 15.32 18.79
CA ALA A 413 9.10 15.98 18.67
C ALA A 413 7.93 14.99 18.84
N GLU A 414 8.06 13.78 18.26
CA GLU A 414 7.06 12.74 18.34
C GLU A 414 6.89 12.19 19.76
N ILE A 415 7.98 12.03 20.51
CA ILE A 415 7.93 11.63 21.93
C ILE A 415 7.27 12.72 22.77
N LEU A 416 7.67 13.99 22.60
CA LEU A 416 7.05 15.10 23.33
C LEU A 416 5.56 15.22 23.06
N ASP A 417 5.15 15.09 21.81
CA ASP A 417 3.74 15.07 21.42
C ASP A 417 3.00 13.90 22.08
N ALA A 418 3.55 12.70 21.96
CA ALA A 418 2.93 11.51 22.53
C ALA A 418 2.74 11.61 24.04
N VAL A 419 3.79 12.01 24.77
CA VAL A 419 3.75 12.09 26.24
C VAL A 419 2.87 13.25 26.73
N ASN A 420 2.84 14.39 26.02
CA ASN A 420 1.99 15.52 26.39
C ASN A 420 0.50 15.20 26.28
N TYR A 421 0.08 14.41 25.29
CA TYR A 421 -1.33 14.23 24.95
C TYR A 421 -1.90 12.84 25.30
N HIS A 422 -1.07 11.91 25.79
CA HIS A 422 -1.54 10.56 26.16
C HIS A 422 -1.12 10.21 27.59
N ALA A 423 -2.02 9.57 28.31
CA ALA A 423 -1.74 9.09 29.67
C ALA A 423 -0.66 7.99 29.69
N LYS A 424 -0.59 7.22 28.61
CA LYS A 424 0.38 6.12 28.47
C LYS A 424 1.05 6.18 27.11
N THR A 425 2.39 6.12 27.10
CA THR A 425 3.18 6.02 25.87
C THR A 425 4.17 4.88 26.00
N TYR A 426 4.02 3.84 25.16
CA TYR A 426 4.99 2.76 25.09
C TYR A 426 6.03 3.06 24.01
N LEU A 427 7.29 2.84 24.37
CA LEU A 427 8.44 3.09 23.51
C LEU A 427 9.26 1.82 23.32
N LEU A 428 9.46 1.42 22.06
CA LEU A 428 10.48 0.45 21.70
C LEU A 428 11.82 1.21 21.59
N VAL A 429 12.72 0.90 22.53
CA VAL A 429 14.01 1.53 22.72
C VAL A 429 15.11 0.50 22.46
N SER A 430 16.32 0.91 22.13
CA SER A 430 17.39 -0.04 21.82
C SER A 430 18.41 -0.15 22.95
N THR A 431 18.86 0.97 23.46
CA THR A 431 20.05 1.05 24.31
C THR A 431 19.79 1.84 25.61
N VAL A 432 20.71 1.76 26.52
CA VAL A 432 20.69 2.56 27.76
C VAL A 432 20.78 4.06 27.46
N GLU A 433 21.58 4.45 26.45
CA GLU A 433 21.73 5.84 26.03
C GLU A 433 20.42 6.42 25.51
N ASP A 434 19.61 5.64 24.82
CA ASP A 434 18.29 6.07 24.35
C ASP A 434 17.37 6.38 25.55
N VAL A 435 17.41 5.56 26.62
CA VAL A 435 16.64 5.82 27.85
C VAL A 435 17.10 7.12 28.50
N GLN A 436 18.41 7.36 28.58
CA GLN A 436 19.00 8.58 29.15
C GLN A 436 18.59 9.81 28.32
N LYS A 437 18.61 9.72 26.99
CA LYS A 437 18.19 10.81 26.09
C LYS A 437 16.70 11.12 26.23
N ILE A 438 15.85 10.10 26.34
CA ILE A 438 14.41 10.27 26.60
C ILE A 438 14.20 11.01 27.94
N GLY A 439 14.86 10.57 28.99
CA GLY A 439 14.75 11.22 30.31
C GLY A 439 15.19 12.69 30.25
N LYS A 440 16.32 12.99 29.62
CA LYS A 440 16.79 14.34 29.39
C LYS A 440 15.78 15.20 28.61
N LEU A 441 15.24 14.66 27.50
CA LEU A 441 14.25 15.34 26.68
C LEU A 441 12.99 15.72 27.48
N LEU A 442 12.47 14.77 28.28
CA LEU A 442 11.29 15.00 29.11
C LEU A 442 11.53 15.97 30.25
N GLN A 443 12.73 15.94 30.84
CA GLN A 443 13.16 16.88 31.86
C GLN A 443 13.30 18.31 31.32
N GLU A 444 13.97 18.50 30.18
CA GLU A 444 14.09 19.79 29.49
C GLU A 444 12.72 20.37 29.08
N ALA A 445 11.74 19.51 28.75
CA ALA A 445 10.40 19.93 28.42
C ALA A 445 9.48 20.11 29.63
N GLU A 446 10.04 19.97 30.88
CA GLU A 446 9.32 20.12 32.15
C GLU A 446 8.06 19.27 32.26
N ILE A 447 8.03 18.05 31.62
CA ILE A 447 6.91 17.14 31.68
C ILE A 447 7.00 16.27 32.93
N SER A 448 6.01 16.43 33.83
CA SER A 448 5.88 15.58 35.01
C SER A 448 5.32 14.21 34.61
N CYS A 449 6.16 13.17 34.64
CA CYS A 449 5.79 11.81 34.27
C CYS A 449 6.69 10.77 34.95
N GLU A 450 6.29 9.52 34.91
CA GLU A 450 7.12 8.38 35.30
C GLU A 450 7.56 7.60 34.07
N ILE A 451 8.77 7.05 34.13
CA ILE A 451 9.32 6.16 33.09
C ILE A 451 9.51 4.78 33.70
N VAL A 452 8.74 3.81 33.26
CA VAL A 452 8.92 2.40 33.60
C VAL A 452 9.85 1.78 32.57
N CYS A 453 11.06 1.48 32.96
CA CYS A 453 12.11 0.89 32.13
C CYS A 453 12.13 -0.63 32.32
N GLY A 454 11.76 -1.38 31.28
CA GLY A 454 11.90 -2.81 31.25
C GLY A 454 13.12 -3.22 30.43
N ARG A 455 13.96 -4.12 30.95
CA ARG A 455 15.21 -4.57 30.35
C ARG A 455 15.29 -6.08 30.24
N ASP A 456 15.85 -6.58 29.13
CA ASP A 456 16.20 -7.97 28.87
C ASP A 456 15.07 -8.97 29.17
N PHE A 457 13.88 -8.71 28.62
CA PHE A 457 12.73 -9.61 28.78
C PHE A 457 13.01 -11.01 28.26
N GLY A 458 12.52 -12.00 29.01
CA GLY A 458 12.68 -13.41 28.69
C GLY A 458 13.91 -14.09 29.32
N GLY A 459 14.83 -13.30 29.90
CA GLY A 459 15.98 -13.76 30.68
C GLY A 459 15.89 -13.28 32.12
N ALA A 460 16.96 -12.61 32.59
CA ALA A 460 16.98 -11.89 33.87
C ALA A 460 16.29 -10.52 33.73
N SER A 461 14.98 -10.56 33.51
CA SER A 461 14.15 -9.37 33.31
C SER A 461 14.24 -8.43 34.50
N GLU A 462 14.52 -7.16 34.26
CA GLU A 462 14.54 -6.12 35.28
C GLU A 462 13.55 -5.00 34.90
N ILE A 463 12.70 -4.61 35.84
CA ILE A 463 11.77 -3.50 35.64
C ILE A 463 12.03 -2.47 36.74
N ARG A 464 12.28 -1.23 36.33
CA ARG A 464 12.55 -0.09 37.26
C ARG A 464 11.66 1.09 36.84
N THR A 465 10.99 1.68 37.81
CA THR A 465 10.26 2.95 37.64
C THR A 465 11.11 4.08 38.13
N ILE A 466 11.24 5.13 37.33
CA ILE A 466 12.08 6.32 37.59
C ILE A 466 11.32 7.59 37.16
N VAL A 467 11.77 8.74 37.65
CA VAL A 467 11.40 10.05 37.07
C VAL A 467 12.41 10.47 36.00
N PRO A 468 12.07 11.38 35.07
CA PRO A 468 12.98 11.80 33.99
C PRO A 468 14.39 12.20 34.46
N ALA A 469 14.52 12.90 35.61
CA ALA A 469 15.81 13.33 36.18
C ALA A 469 16.73 12.15 36.58
N GLU A 470 16.14 11.00 36.92
CA GLU A 470 16.89 9.79 37.33
C GLU A 470 17.34 8.93 36.14
N ALA A 471 16.96 9.27 34.93
CA ALA A 471 17.27 8.44 33.74
C ALA A 471 18.78 8.30 33.50
N GLN A 472 19.59 9.32 33.93
CA GLN A 472 21.06 9.27 33.84
C GLN A 472 21.69 8.22 34.77
N GLU A 473 20.94 7.77 35.79
CA GLU A 473 21.40 6.72 36.72
C GLU A 473 21.24 5.29 36.15
N ILE A 474 20.51 5.16 35.05
CA ILE A 474 20.39 3.91 34.32
C ILE A 474 21.69 3.72 33.52
N THR A 475 22.50 2.73 33.92
CA THR A 475 23.83 2.50 33.32
C THR A 475 24.03 1.05 32.81
N LYS A 476 23.09 0.15 33.11
CA LYS A 476 23.21 -1.23 32.69
C LYS A 476 22.88 -1.36 31.20
N GLU A 477 23.80 -1.94 30.45
CA GLU A 477 23.57 -2.30 29.05
C GLU A 477 22.47 -3.34 28.90
N GLY A 478 21.77 -3.32 27.76
CA GLY A 478 20.71 -4.29 27.46
C GLY A 478 19.70 -3.75 26.45
N LEU A 479 18.68 -4.56 26.16
CA LEU A 479 17.57 -4.18 25.32
C LEU A 479 16.44 -3.60 26.17
N TYR A 480 16.07 -2.37 25.91
CA TYR A 480 15.07 -1.65 26.69
C TYR A 480 13.74 -1.51 25.96
N THR A 481 12.66 -1.55 26.74
CA THR A 481 11.31 -1.13 26.36
C THR A 481 10.78 -0.25 27.49
N CYS A 482 10.25 0.91 27.19
CA CYS A 482 9.76 1.85 28.20
C CYS A 482 8.24 2.06 28.10
N LEU A 483 7.62 2.27 29.25
CA LEU A 483 6.29 2.86 29.39
C LEU A 483 6.44 4.19 30.08
N ILE A 484 6.00 5.28 29.47
CA ILE A 484 5.91 6.59 30.09
C ILE A 484 4.47 6.81 30.53
N ARG A 485 4.28 7.10 31.81
CA ARG A 485 2.99 7.42 32.42
C ARG A 485 2.91 8.93 32.70
N ASN A 486 1.90 9.56 32.14
CA ASN A 486 1.59 10.96 32.40
C ASN A 486 0.19 11.03 33.03
N ASP A 487 0.11 11.33 34.34
CA ASP A 487 -1.15 11.38 35.05
C ASP A 487 -2.00 12.62 34.73
N SER A 488 -1.43 13.58 34.04
CA SER A 488 -2.10 14.83 33.68
C SER A 488 -1.88 15.20 32.21
N PRO A 489 -2.28 14.31 31.26
CA PRO A 489 -2.11 14.58 29.87
C PRO A 489 -2.94 15.78 29.42
N LYS A 490 -2.37 16.65 28.61
CA LYS A 490 -3.07 17.77 28.03
C LYS A 490 -4.14 17.29 27.06
N LYS A 491 -5.24 18.02 26.97
CA LYS A 491 -6.21 17.80 25.88
C LYS A 491 -5.74 18.55 24.65
N ARG A 492 -5.74 17.87 23.50
CA ARG A 492 -5.42 18.53 22.23
C ARG A 492 -6.57 19.44 21.84
N GLU A 493 -6.30 20.70 21.67
CA GLU A 493 -7.26 21.65 21.10
C GLU A 493 -7.40 21.38 19.60
N LEU A 494 -8.64 21.24 19.11
CA LEU A 494 -8.91 20.96 17.71
C LEU A 494 -8.82 22.22 16.83
N SER A 495 -8.98 23.40 17.39
CA SER A 495 -8.77 24.69 16.73
C SER A 495 -7.60 25.42 17.39
N GLN A 496 -6.40 25.20 16.89
CA GLN A 496 -5.21 25.85 17.47
C GLN A 496 -5.07 27.27 16.93
N SER A 497 -5.36 28.25 17.77
CA SER A 497 -4.93 29.64 17.57
C SER A 497 -4.00 30.02 18.73
N ILE A 498 -2.73 30.23 18.43
CA ILE A 498 -1.78 30.66 19.43
C ILE A 498 -1.90 32.15 19.59
N SER A 499 -2.28 32.62 20.80
CA SER A 499 -2.35 34.05 21.08
C SER A 499 -1.03 34.76 20.82
N ASP A 500 -1.09 35.98 20.32
CA ASP A 500 0.08 36.81 20.10
C ASP A 500 0.89 37.03 21.38
N ASP A 501 0.25 37.04 22.58
CA ASP A 501 0.92 37.22 23.87
C ASP A 501 1.67 36.00 24.36
N ALA A 502 1.42 34.82 23.72
CA ALA A 502 2.20 33.62 24.00
C ALA A 502 3.64 33.71 23.46
N PHE A 503 3.90 34.56 22.47
CA PHE A 503 5.23 34.73 21.89
C PHE A 503 6.09 35.73 22.64
N ILE A 504 7.42 35.51 22.69
CA ILE A 504 8.42 36.50 23.08
C ILE A 504 8.48 37.53 21.95
N ARG A 505 8.30 38.80 22.29
CA ARG A 505 8.21 39.88 21.32
C ARG A 505 9.40 40.82 21.45
N GLY A 506 9.79 41.45 20.37
CA GLY A 506 10.78 42.49 20.26
C GLY A 506 10.36 43.57 19.26
N LYS A 507 11.32 44.23 18.63
CA LYS A 507 11.09 45.19 17.55
C LYS A 507 10.87 44.53 16.18
N VAL A 508 10.98 43.19 16.12
CA VAL A 508 10.77 42.38 14.87
C VAL A 508 9.27 42.27 14.58
N PRO A 509 8.83 42.51 13.36
CA PRO A 509 7.44 42.29 12.96
C PRO A 509 7.02 40.84 13.19
N MET A 510 5.76 40.65 13.59
CA MET A 510 5.17 39.35 13.81
C MET A 510 3.81 39.24 13.08
N THR A 511 3.60 38.17 12.35
CA THR A 511 2.29 37.85 11.79
C THR A 511 1.29 37.65 12.91
N LYS A 512 0.22 38.45 12.91
CA LYS A 512 -0.80 38.46 13.96
C LYS A 512 -1.64 37.19 13.95
N GLU A 513 -2.23 36.87 15.10
CA GLU A 513 -2.94 35.61 15.38
C GLU A 513 -3.94 35.25 14.29
N GLU A 514 -4.88 36.14 13.93
CA GLU A 514 -5.93 35.84 12.96
C GLU A 514 -5.35 35.65 11.56
N ILE A 515 -4.38 36.48 11.18
CA ILE A 515 -3.69 36.37 9.88
C ILE A 515 -2.89 35.07 9.82
N ARG A 516 -2.18 34.72 10.90
CA ARG A 516 -1.42 33.47 11.01
C ARG A 516 -2.31 32.24 10.87
N HIS A 517 -3.44 32.23 11.59
CA HIS A 517 -4.39 31.12 11.54
C HIS A 517 -4.96 30.93 10.14
N VAL A 518 -5.40 32.01 9.48
CA VAL A 518 -5.95 31.91 8.13
C VAL A 518 -4.90 31.52 7.11
N SER A 519 -3.67 32.08 7.21
CA SER A 519 -2.58 31.74 6.29
C SER A 519 -2.23 30.24 6.35
N LEU A 520 -2.13 29.66 7.56
CA LEU A 520 -1.89 28.22 7.74
C LEU A 520 -3.08 27.38 7.28
N GLY A 521 -4.32 27.82 7.53
CA GLY A 521 -5.52 27.16 7.03
C GLY A 521 -5.56 27.08 5.51
N LYS A 522 -5.14 28.16 4.82
CA LYS A 522 -5.07 28.22 3.35
C LYS A 522 -3.95 27.34 2.75
N LEU A 523 -2.94 27.01 3.51
CA LEU A 523 -1.87 26.09 3.10
C LEU A 523 -2.33 24.64 3.04
N HIS A 524 -3.32 24.23 3.83
CA HIS A 524 -3.76 22.82 3.94
C HIS A 524 -2.61 21.85 4.26
N LEU A 525 -1.82 22.19 5.29
CA LEU A 525 -0.68 21.38 5.70
C LEU A 525 -1.09 19.94 5.99
N THR A 526 -0.32 18.97 5.49
CA THR A 526 -0.44 17.57 5.87
C THR A 526 0.38 17.27 7.12
N GLU A 527 0.06 16.19 7.82
CA GLU A 527 0.71 15.83 9.08
C GLU A 527 2.23 15.55 8.97
N ASP A 528 2.71 15.29 7.75
CA ASP A 528 4.10 14.96 7.39
C ASP A 528 4.74 16.03 6.48
N ALA A 529 4.20 17.24 6.48
CA ALA A 529 4.65 18.30 5.58
C ALA A 529 6.12 18.68 5.78
N VAL A 530 6.82 18.94 4.69
CA VAL A 530 8.07 19.68 4.66
C VAL A 530 7.70 21.13 4.39
N PHE A 531 7.79 21.98 5.42
CA PHE A 531 7.28 23.34 5.41
C PHE A 531 8.40 24.38 5.44
N TYR A 532 8.37 25.28 4.49
CA TYR A 532 9.28 26.44 4.44
C TYR A 532 8.58 27.69 4.97
N ASP A 533 9.13 28.31 6.02
CA ASP A 533 8.72 29.64 6.50
C ASP A 533 9.77 30.66 6.08
N ILE A 534 9.51 31.39 5.00
CA ILE A 534 10.46 32.28 4.34
C ILE A 534 10.23 33.72 4.81
N GLY A 535 11.29 34.33 5.40
CA GLY A 535 11.16 35.60 6.10
C GLY A 535 10.42 35.44 7.42
N SER A 536 10.82 34.46 8.21
CA SER A 536 10.12 33.95 9.39
C SER A 536 9.98 34.97 10.53
N GLY A 537 10.86 35.98 10.60
CA GLY A 537 10.81 37.04 11.60
C GLY A 537 10.90 36.49 13.01
N THR A 538 9.84 36.60 13.80
CA THR A 538 9.77 36.08 15.18
C THR A 538 9.58 34.55 15.23
N GLY A 539 9.43 33.86 14.10
CA GLY A 539 9.12 32.44 14.04
C GLY A 539 7.67 32.09 14.32
N SER A 540 6.75 33.06 14.32
CA SER A 540 5.36 32.80 14.75
C SER A 540 4.59 31.85 13.83
N ILE A 541 4.83 31.89 12.52
CA ILE A 541 4.27 30.94 11.55
C ILE A 541 4.94 29.57 11.71
N ALA A 542 6.27 29.55 11.82
CA ALA A 542 7.04 28.33 12.03
C ALA A 542 6.59 27.56 13.28
N VAL A 543 6.46 28.27 14.42
CA VAL A 543 5.98 27.70 15.69
C VAL A 543 4.57 27.16 15.54
N ALA A 544 3.66 27.93 14.96
CA ALA A 544 2.27 27.50 14.79
C ALA A 544 2.14 26.29 13.85
N ALA A 545 2.91 26.24 12.78
CA ALA A 545 2.95 25.09 11.87
C ALA A 545 3.51 23.84 12.56
N ALA A 546 4.61 23.99 13.32
CA ALA A 546 5.27 22.88 14.01
C ALA A 546 4.38 22.23 15.08
N GLN A 547 3.49 22.99 15.71
CA GLN A 547 2.55 22.47 16.71
C GLN A 547 1.38 21.68 16.13
N LEU A 548 1.10 21.81 14.83
CA LEU A 548 0.00 21.05 14.20
C LEU A 548 0.29 19.54 14.18
N SER A 549 1.55 19.15 13.94
CA SER A 549 1.98 17.77 13.98
C SER A 549 3.47 17.66 14.32
N PRO A 550 3.89 16.68 15.13
CA PRO A 550 5.30 16.42 15.40
C PRO A 550 6.07 15.94 14.17
N ASN A 551 5.39 15.47 13.14
CA ASN A 551 5.99 14.95 11.91
C ASN A 551 6.21 16.05 10.85
N ILE A 552 5.63 17.23 11.01
CA ILE A 552 5.92 18.38 10.15
C ILE A 552 7.36 18.80 10.38
N GLN A 553 8.14 18.89 9.31
CA GLN A 553 9.50 19.42 9.32
C GLN A 553 9.49 20.87 8.88
N VAL A 554 9.75 21.78 9.78
CA VAL A 554 9.75 23.22 9.52
C VAL A 554 11.16 23.74 9.29
N TYR A 555 11.37 24.45 8.19
CA TYR A 555 12.60 25.19 7.88
C TYR A 555 12.29 26.67 7.91
N ALA A 556 12.69 27.33 9.00
CA ALA A 556 12.40 28.74 9.25
C ALA A 556 13.60 29.61 8.83
N MET A 557 13.43 30.36 7.73
CA MET A 557 14.48 31.13 7.09
C MET A 557 14.42 32.61 7.46
N GLU A 558 15.52 33.16 7.93
CA GLU A 558 15.61 34.58 8.27
C GLU A 558 17.07 35.11 8.11
N ARG A 559 17.22 36.34 7.65
CA ARG A 559 18.55 36.97 7.45
C ARG A 559 19.02 37.86 8.57
N LYS A 560 18.11 38.41 9.38
CA LYS A 560 18.41 39.38 10.41
C LYS A 560 18.79 38.71 11.72
N ALA A 561 19.98 38.98 12.27
CA ALA A 561 20.48 38.37 13.50
C ALA A 561 19.51 38.51 14.69
N ALA A 562 18.95 39.73 14.91
CA ALA A 562 18.00 39.96 15.99
C ALA A 562 16.68 39.18 15.85
N ALA A 563 16.27 38.85 14.62
CA ALA A 563 15.10 38.03 14.38
C ALA A 563 15.41 36.54 14.58
N LEU A 564 16.59 36.08 14.17
CA LEU A 564 17.06 34.71 14.42
C LEU A 564 17.14 34.41 15.91
N GLU A 565 17.69 35.33 16.71
CA GLU A 565 17.76 35.16 18.17
C GLU A 565 16.36 35.06 18.79
N LEU A 566 15.45 35.96 18.41
CA LEU A 566 14.07 35.96 18.90
C LEU A 566 13.29 34.70 18.49
N MET A 567 13.49 34.25 17.24
CA MET A 567 12.90 33.01 16.74
C MET A 567 13.39 31.80 17.53
N GLN A 568 14.71 31.72 17.83
CA GLN A 568 15.29 30.67 18.64
C GLN A 568 14.70 30.64 20.04
N GLN A 569 14.54 31.80 20.69
CA GLN A 569 13.88 31.90 22.00
C GLN A 569 12.42 31.44 21.96
N ASN A 570 11.68 31.72 20.89
CA ASN A 570 10.32 31.24 20.74
C ASN A 570 10.28 29.72 20.54
N ILE A 571 11.15 29.16 19.70
CA ILE A 571 11.25 27.71 19.48
C ILE A 571 11.55 27.00 20.82
N GLU A 572 12.45 27.49 21.61
CA GLU A 572 12.80 26.97 22.94
C GLU A 572 11.61 27.06 23.90
N LYS A 573 10.95 28.23 23.96
CA LYS A 573 9.78 28.45 24.83
C LYS A 573 8.64 27.47 24.55
N PHE A 574 8.43 27.10 23.27
CA PHE A 574 7.40 26.15 22.87
C PHE A 574 7.89 24.70 22.83
N HIS A 575 9.13 24.44 23.28
CA HIS A 575 9.79 23.13 23.34
C HIS A 575 9.74 22.36 21.98
N LEU A 576 9.84 23.10 20.85
CA LEU A 576 9.75 22.50 19.53
C LEU A 576 11.08 21.85 19.12
N LYS A 577 11.00 20.63 18.59
CA LYS A 577 12.15 19.85 18.10
C LYS A 577 12.07 19.55 16.59
N ASN A 578 11.01 20.02 15.94
CA ASN A 578 10.76 19.83 14.50
C ASN A 578 10.88 21.13 13.68
N VAL A 579 11.60 22.13 14.23
CA VAL A 579 11.92 23.39 13.56
C VAL A 579 13.41 23.55 13.41
N ALA A 580 13.88 23.70 12.18
CA ALA A 580 15.26 24.03 11.85
C ALA A 580 15.37 25.52 11.50
N VAL A 581 16.19 26.26 12.24
CA VAL A 581 16.47 27.66 11.95
C VAL A 581 17.54 27.75 10.86
N VAL A 582 17.24 28.48 9.79
CA VAL A 582 18.13 28.65 8.64
C VAL A 582 18.50 30.11 8.49
N ALA A 583 19.75 30.44 8.84
CA ALA A 583 20.26 31.79 8.68
C ALA A 583 20.65 32.06 7.23
N GLY A 584 20.11 33.12 6.63
CA GLY A 584 20.42 33.52 5.26
C GLY A 584 19.25 34.14 4.53
N GLU A 585 19.53 34.61 3.34
CA GLU A 585 18.52 35.21 2.46
C GLU A 585 18.00 34.18 1.48
N ALA A 586 16.69 34.11 1.27
CA ALA A 586 16.08 33.32 0.21
C ALA A 586 16.23 34.04 -1.16
N PRO A 587 16.52 33.29 -2.26
CA PRO A 587 16.46 31.84 -2.37
C PRO A 587 17.76 31.08 -2.02
N ASP A 588 18.89 31.76 -1.77
CA ASP A 588 20.19 31.10 -1.59
C ASP A 588 20.19 30.10 -0.41
N SER A 589 19.56 30.48 0.70
CA SER A 589 19.45 29.62 1.89
C SER A 589 18.60 28.38 1.68
N MET A 590 17.83 28.31 0.58
CA MET A 590 16.93 27.17 0.28
C MET A 590 17.62 26.02 -0.46
N GLN A 591 18.80 26.25 -1.06
CA GLN A 591 19.38 25.33 -2.05
C GLN A 591 19.60 23.89 -1.54
N GLN A 592 20.11 23.74 -0.33
CA GLN A 592 20.47 22.45 0.27
C GLN A 592 19.34 21.81 1.12
N LEU A 593 18.21 22.50 1.26
CA LEU A 593 17.09 21.99 2.05
C LEU A 593 16.31 20.91 1.27
N PRO A 594 15.62 19.98 1.97
CA PRO A 594 14.72 19.02 1.35
C PRO A 594 13.64 19.70 0.51
N ALA A 595 13.09 19.02 -0.51
CA ALA A 595 12.02 19.56 -1.33
C ALA A 595 10.79 19.91 -0.46
N PRO A 596 10.27 21.16 -0.50
CA PRO A 596 9.12 21.53 0.30
C PRO A 596 7.82 20.98 -0.27
N THR A 597 6.90 20.59 0.58
CA THR A 597 5.50 20.33 0.20
C THR A 597 4.67 21.61 0.28
N HIS A 598 5.05 22.48 1.21
CA HIS A 598 4.35 23.73 1.46
C HIS A 598 5.36 24.83 1.78
N ALA A 599 5.04 26.06 1.39
CA ALA A 599 5.85 27.24 1.70
C ALA A 599 4.98 28.43 2.12
N PHE A 600 5.44 29.17 3.09
CA PHE A 600 4.88 30.46 3.46
C PHE A 600 5.93 31.55 3.20
N VAL A 601 5.52 32.65 2.61
CA VAL A 601 6.37 33.83 2.35
C VAL A 601 5.83 35.01 3.15
N GLY A 602 6.50 35.32 4.26
CA GLY A 602 6.22 36.49 5.10
C GLY A 602 7.02 37.72 4.68
N GLY A 603 8.10 37.52 3.92
CA GLY A 603 8.94 38.59 3.37
C GLY A 603 9.89 38.04 2.32
N SER A 604 9.82 38.58 1.09
CA SER A 604 10.63 38.15 -0.06
C SER A 604 11.97 38.91 -0.19
N GLY A 605 12.07 40.08 0.43
CA GLY A 605 13.22 40.97 0.23
C GLY A 605 13.38 41.46 -1.22
N GLY A 606 12.33 41.38 -2.06
CA GLY A 606 12.37 41.68 -3.47
C GLY A 606 12.75 40.50 -4.38
N ASN A 607 12.88 39.29 -3.82
CA ASN A 607 13.29 38.10 -4.55
C ASN A 607 12.15 37.09 -4.77
N LEU A 608 10.88 37.56 -4.73
CA LEU A 608 9.71 36.67 -4.75
C LEU A 608 9.71 35.68 -5.93
N LYS A 609 9.97 36.18 -7.13
CA LYS A 609 9.99 35.34 -8.35
C LYS A 609 11.00 34.20 -8.22
N GLN A 610 12.24 34.49 -7.82
CA GLN A 610 13.29 33.51 -7.65
C GLN A 610 12.97 32.50 -6.52
N ILE A 611 12.33 32.96 -5.45
CA ILE A 611 11.86 32.09 -4.35
C ILE A 611 10.84 31.09 -4.87
N LEU A 612 9.83 31.53 -5.61
CA LEU A 612 8.79 30.67 -6.19
C LEU A 612 9.37 29.68 -7.20
N GLU A 613 10.27 30.14 -8.06
CA GLU A 613 11.00 29.30 -9.01
C GLU A 613 11.74 28.16 -8.31
N VAL A 614 12.49 28.44 -7.24
CA VAL A 614 13.22 27.42 -6.47
C VAL A 614 12.26 26.48 -5.74
N VAL A 615 11.17 26.96 -5.15
CA VAL A 615 10.16 26.10 -4.51
C VAL A 615 9.61 25.08 -5.51
N TRP A 616 9.17 25.53 -6.68
CA TRP A 616 8.55 24.66 -7.68
C TRP A 616 9.56 23.87 -8.53
N GLN A 617 10.81 24.30 -8.61
CA GLN A 617 11.87 23.48 -9.16
C GLN A 617 12.14 22.25 -8.27
N LYS A 618 12.10 22.43 -6.94
CA LYS A 618 12.27 21.34 -5.98
C LYS A 618 11.04 20.44 -5.90
N ASN A 619 9.85 21.02 -5.91
CA ASN A 619 8.59 20.30 -5.89
C ASN A 619 7.50 21.07 -6.66
N PRO A 620 7.18 20.67 -7.90
CA PRO A 620 6.14 21.31 -8.72
C PRO A 620 4.76 21.34 -8.07
N LEU A 621 4.48 20.41 -7.14
CA LEU A 621 3.19 20.31 -6.44
C LEU A 621 3.14 21.12 -5.14
N ALA A 622 4.21 21.84 -4.78
CA ALA A 622 4.25 22.62 -3.56
C ALA A 622 3.19 23.73 -3.56
N ARG A 623 2.45 23.80 -2.43
CA ARG A 623 1.47 24.87 -2.19
C ARG A 623 2.14 26.04 -1.47
N VAL A 624 1.87 27.25 -1.94
CA VAL A 624 2.52 28.47 -1.40
C VAL A 624 1.48 29.46 -0.91
N ALA A 625 1.68 30.01 0.29
CA ALA A 625 0.94 31.16 0.78
C ALA A 625 1.86 32.37 0.94
N ILE A 626 1.40 33.55 0.53
CA ILE A 626 2.17 34.80 0.59
C ILE A 626 1.33 35.83 1.32
N ASN A 627 1.89 36.45 2.36
CA ASN A 627 1.26 37.58 3.02
C ASN A 627 1.90 38.88 2.54
N ALA A 628 1.08 39.74 1.95
CA ALA A 628 1.49 41.04 1.44
C ALA A 628 0.75 42.16 2.17
N ILE A 629 1.51 43.09 2.76
CA ILE A 629 1.00 44.25 3.49
C ILE A 629 1.33 45.53 2.70
N SER A 630 2.51 45.58 2.05
CA SER A 630 2.94 46.73 1.26
C SER A 630 2.44 46.67 -0.17
N LEU A 631 2.22 47.85 -0.78
CA LEU A 631 1.82 47.94 -2.17
C LEU A 631 2.87 47.38 -3.13
N GLU A 632 4.17 47.46 -2.75
CA GLU A 632 5.27 46.92 -3.52
C GLU A 632 5.19 45.39 -3.59
N THR A 633 4.97 44.71 -2.45
CA THR A 633 4.80 43.24 -2.43
C THR A 633 3.56 42.80 -3.18
N ILE A 634 2.44 43.56 -3.04
CA ILE A 634 1.20 43.29 -3.80
C ILE A 634 1.46 43.40 -5.31
N ALA A 635 2.18 44.47 -5.73
CA ALA A 635 2.54 44.64 -7.13
C ALA A 635 3.46 43.51 -7.65
N GLU A 636 4.45 43.10 -6.86
CA GLU A 636 5.36 41.99 -7.21
C GLU A 636 4.60 40.69 -7.41
N VAL A 637 3.72 40.28 -6.48
CA VAL A 637 2.87 39.10 -6.61
C VAL A 637 1.96 39.19 -7.83
N THR A 638 1.32 40.34 -8.03
CA THR A 638 0.37 40.57 -9.15
C THR A 638 1.08 40.49 -10.50
N ALA A 639 2.28 41.07 -10.63
CA ALA A 639 3.10 40.96 -11.84
C ALA A 639 3.49 39.51 -12.12
N PHE A 640 3.92 38.77 -11.08
CA PHE A 640 4.22 37.34 -11.21
C PHE A 640 3.02 36.54 -11.70
N LEU A 641 1.82 36.76 -11.13
CA LEU A 641 0.60 36.06 -11.53
C LEU A 641 0.16 36.39 -12.95
N GLN A 642 0.42 37.61 -13.42
CA GLN A 642 0.16 37.99 -14.81
C GLN A 642 1.09 37.26 -15.79
N GLU A 643 2.36 37.15 -15.45
CA GLU A 643 3.37 36.44 -16.24
C GLU A 643 3.10 34.91 -16.31
N HIS A 644 2.58 34.31 -15.21
CA HIS A 644 2.35 32.87 -15.05
C HIS A 644 0.87 32.49 -15.06
N ARG A 645 0.03 33.25 -15.74
CA ARG A 645 -1.44 33.10 -15.73
C ARG A 645 -1.91 31.70 -16.17
N GLU A 646 -1.18 31.05 -17.07
CA GLU A 646 -1.53 29.73 -17.60
C GLU A 646 -0.96 28.59 -16.76
N ASP A 647 0.08 28.86 -15.95
CA ASP A 647 0.83 27.86 -15.22
C ASP A 647 0.53 27.81 -13.72
N VAL A 648 -0.11 28.87 -13.17
CA VAL A 648 -0.33 29.02 -11.74
C VAL A 648 -1.78 29.35 -11.43
N GLU A 649 -2.40 28.48 -10.63
CA GLU A 649 -3.69 28.77 -9.99
C GLU A 649 -3.49 29.60 -8.73
N SER A 650 -4.30 30.64 -8.54
CA SER A 650 -4.22 31.53 -7.38
C SER A 650 -5.57 31.82 -6.76
N GLU A 651 -5.59 31.86 -5.44
CA GLU A 651 -6.69 32.44 -4.65
C GLU A 651 -6.16 33.66 -3.91
N VAL A 652 -6.93 34.74 -3.86
CA VAL A 652 -6.55 35.99 -3.17
C VAL A 652 -7.66 36.40 -2.22
N ILE A 653 -7.32 36.63 -0.98
CA ILE A 653 -8.23 37.19 0.02
C ILE A 653 -7.60 38.42 0.70
N GLN A 654 -8.40 39.37 1.09
CA GLN A 654 -7.99 40.47 1.95
C GLN A 654 -8.58 40.30 3.33
N MET A 655 -7.74 40.42 4.32
CA MET A 655 -8.15 40.41 5.74
C MET A 655 -7.86 41.74 6.40
N GLN A 656 -8.82 42.27 7.15
CA GLN A 656 -8.68 43.44 8.00
C GLN A 656 -9.19 43.11 9.39
N VAL A 657 -8.32 43.29 10.39
CA VAL A 657 -8.61 43.00 11.80
C VAL A 657 -8.71 44.32 12.54
N SER A 658 -9.71 44.45 13.40
CA SER A 658 -9.82 45.56 14.35
C SER A 658 -9.99 44.99 15.75
N ARG A 659 -9.19 45.46 16.70
CA ARG A 659 -9.23 44.97 18.08
C ARG A 659 -9.83 46.00 19.01
N GLY A 660 -10.66 45.56 19.95
CA GLY A 660 -11.17 46.43 21.01
C GLY A 660 -10.05 46.74 22.00
N LYS A 661 -9.73 48.02 22.13
CA LYS A 661 -8.78 48.53 23.10
C LYS A 661 -9.46 49.36 24.16
N GLN A 662 -9.22 49.08 25.44
CA GLN A 662 -9.77 49.82 26.53
C GLN A 662 -9.17 51.24 26.57
N ALA A 663 -10.00 52.26 26.60
CA ALA A 663 -9.64 53.68 26.72
C ALA A 663 -10.52 54.33 27.80
N GLY A 664 -10.04 54.32 29.02
CA GLY A 664 -10.83 54.71 30.18
C GLY A 664 -11.98 53.75 30.45
N ALA A 665 -13.20 54.24 30.47
CA ALA A 665 -14.40 53.43 30.64
C ALA A 665 -14.99 52.84 29.31
N TYR A 666 -14.34 53.13 28.18
CA TYR A 666 -14.82 52.73 26.84
C TYR A 666 -13.89 51.75 26.18
N HIS A 667 -14.41 51.00 25.21
CA HIS A 667 -13.62 50.18 24.31
C HIS A 667 -13.67 50.80 22.89
N LEU A 668 -12.50 51.16 22.37
CA LEU A 668 -12.36 51.70 21.02
C LEU A 668 -11.80 50.63 20.10
N MET A 669 -12.37 50.55 18.88
CA MET A 669 -11.86 49.64 17.85
C MET A 669 -10.62 50.28 17.20
N GLN A 670 -9.48 49.60 17.34
CA GLN A 670 -8.24 49.95 16.67
C GLN A 670 -8.03 49.03 15.49
N ALA A 671 -8.05 49.59 14.27
CA ALA A 671 -7.79 48.81 13.05
C ALA A 671 -6.30 48.53 12.88
N GLU A 672 -6.00 47.33 12.46
CA GLU A 672 -4.66 46.91 11.99
C GLU A 672 -4.57 47.11 10.47
N ASN A 673 -3.36 47.09 9.91
CA ASN A 673 -3.18 47.15 8.47
C ASN A 673 -3.86 45.95 7.78
N PRO A 674 -4.58 46.16 6.67
CA PRO A 674 -5.10 45.06 5.88
C PRO A 674 -3.94 44.22 5.31
N VAL A 675 -4.16 42.92 5.26
CA VAL A 675 -3.20 41.96 4.72
C VAL A 675 -3.85 41.22 3.55
N MET A 676 -3.17 41.24 2.40
CA MET A 676 -3.53 40.37 1.29
C MET A 676 -2.88 39.02 1.46
N ILE A 677 -3.66 37.94 1.44
CA ILE A 677 -3.18 36.56 1.50
C ILE A 677 -3.39 35.94 0.11
N PHE A 678 -2.30 35.64 -0.54
CA PHE A 678 -2.29 34.93 -1.83
C PHE A 678 -1.96 33.47 -1.58
N THR A 679 -2.75 32.58 -2.14
CA THR A 679 -2.45 31.14 -2.12
C THR A 679 -2.23 30.68 -3.55
N LEU A 680 -1.08 30.06 -3.81
CA LEU A 680 -0.62 29.70 -5.14
C LEU A 680 -0.37 28.20 -5.24
N ARG A 681 -0.66 27.66 -6.40
CA ARG A 681 -0.38 26.29 -6.76
C ARG A 681 0.00 26.22 -8.25
N LYS A 682 1.07 25.53 -8.61
CA LYS A 682 1.41 25.31 -10.02
C LYS A 682 0.42 24.32 -10.62
N LEU A 683 -0.06 24.59 -11.83
CA LEU A 683 -0.87 23.65 -12.60
C LEU A 683 0.03 22.55 -13.17
N ALA A 684 -0.44 21.29 -13.12
CA ALA A 684 0.33 20.12 -13.59
C ALA A 684 0.38 20.04 -15.12
#